data_59708b09675df589a91b46de8ab24019
#
_entry.id   59708b09675df589a91b46de8ab24019
#
_cell.length_a   1.000
_cell.length_b   1.000
_cell.length_c   1.000
_cell.angle_alpha   90.00
_cell.angle_beta   90.00
_cell.angle_gamma   90.00
#
_symmetry.space_group_name_H-M   'P 1'
#
loop_
_entity.id
_entity.type
_entity.pdbx_description
1 polymer ?
#
loop_
_entity_poly.entity_id
_entity_poly.type
_entity_poly.pdbx_seq_one_letter_code
_entity_poly.pdbx_strand_id
1 'polypeptide(L)'
;MKPLTRSLLLSAALACAGPAAAQPAPRAAEAPLEGAAYQFADEGYKSYDAGNYALAQRQAESAIALRPDVERLRLLLIYALQKQGKLQEADKAAADAIKSGLDTPALRQARANLRPRAAQPAAAGGSGAPGTTAAYRRGFPIATRAYADYNRADYPAAQRGAEQAFRIDPKQGAWAMLWLDALEAQGKYAEAEAAADKAMALGAPNKNDLTARRTTMKRRLAIKPAEQGYQALIANRPGDAVPLAREAVALAPDTASHRLLLMTALMLDNQLAAAEDAATDALKQDDENTVALVMRAYLRQRQGKTDLANADFDAALKQDWLDDDQRRNVRLIAADAALAAGETKRALALLEPLGGKDEAAAARVKRARSKPAVPATLTLANYPAPLQDCRDTPYGTSCELLPSDAAGSGGPAALAYAAYAREDYQEAIAQARKAVEQDPANKELQRLLTTTLAAGNATQLAEAEKRMGEALAAQPDDPALLMQRGYLHQRMGQPRLALEDFQAARATGKAPPTVILDEGYALSGVGDKRGAVEKLKQAIDEADAGRLELTPQQRFDTRSGIAGLSREWGGYVSAGYRGARPASSGLGGAAITVPGDAVFSTAEIFWRPSDFLNSSTRTFELYGRLSNTLYNKGGKTSSQTVSDPCGGTIDVAETSNQGISGIPTTVGSLGMRFTPSTEVGLTFGLERQFNLGTATRKGSFSPAPADLRCSLNRNNQTAYYKTDAGSGGWLAYVTYGLYEGTTLRIDRPDWFTMEGYVQAGYSWQDMSARLWKRNNSTGADTDQTSGKIKRNQAFGAGELRVGRSYRVDAISDRLVFFPYAVVGADWLWNRNRMVGLDIDGSDSYSQLGDGSSWSMGAGPGFNLRYWFREDHYNAPRSYLDLTTQYRFNIGGGQADRAKGLFINLTLSY
;
A
#
# COMPACT_ATOMS: atom_id res chain seq x y z
N MET A 1 16.51 -10.09 3.38
CA MET A 1 15.47 -10.52 4.33
C MET A 1 14.80 -9.26 4.88
N LYS A 2 13.80 -8.80 4.19
CA LYS A 2 12.99 -7.61 4.53
C LYS A 2 11.60 -7.89 4.01
N PRO A 3 10.53 -7.86 4.76
CA PRO A 3 9.49 -6.89 4.41
C PRO A 3 8.38 -6.56 5.43
N LEU A 4 8.48 -6.77 6.71
CA LEU A 4 7.29 -6.58 7.59
C LEU A 4 7.29 -5.27 8.42
N THR A 5 8.29 -4.42 8.30
CA THR A 5 8.42 -3.17 9.08
C THR A 5 7.99 -1.89 8.33
N ARG A 6 7.58 -1.99 7.06
CA ARG A 6 7.28 -0.80 6.24
C ARG A 6 6.00 -0.04 6.61
N SER A 7 5.01 -0.71 7.20
CA SER A 7 3.69 -0.07 7.42
C SER A 7 3.56 0.72 8.73
N LEU A 8 4.42 0.51 9.70
CA LEU A 8 4.28 1.12 11.03
C LEU A 8 5.02 2.45 11.22
N LEU A 9 6.03 2.74 10.42
CA LEU A 9 6.83 3.97 10.55
C LEU A 9 6.28 5.18 9.79
N LEU A 10 5.41 4.99 8.81
CA LEU A 10 4.74 6.12 8.12
C LEU A 10 3.68 6.80 8.99
N SER A 11 3.14 6.11 10.00
CA SER A 11 2.11 6.66 10.89
C SER A 11 2.67 7.58 11.97
N ALA A 12 3.95 7.48 12.30
CA ALA A 12 4.55 8.28 13.37
C ALA A 12 5.00 9.68 12.93
N ALA A 13 5.20 9.92 11.64
CA ALA A 13 5.59 11.23 11.11
C ALA A 13 4.40 12.19 10.89
N LEU A 14 3.15 11.69 10.92
CA LEU A 14 1.92 12.50 10.74
C LEU A 14 1.22 12.88 12.05
N ALA A 15 1.72 12.48 13.21
CA ALA A 15 1.04 12.66 14.50
C ALA A 15 1.37 13.99 15.22
N CYS A 16 2.01 14.96 14.57
CA CYS A 16 2.28 16.29 15.15
C CYS A 16 1.29 17.39 14.72
N ALA A 17 0.16 17.05 14.09
CA ALA A 17 -0.93 18.00 13.88
C ALA A 17 -1.95 17.88 15.02
N GLY A 18 -2.10 18.93 15.81
CA GLY A 18 -3.06 19.03 16.93
C GLY A 18 -4.52 18.92 16.46
N PRO A 19 -5.48 18.76 17.41
CA PRO A 19 -6.84 18.38 17.09
C PRO A 19 -7.58 19.50 16.36
N ALA A 20 -7.89 19.31 15.10
CA ALA A 20 -8.87 20.09 14.39
C ALA A 20 -10.27 19.52 14.70
N ALA A 21 -11.11 20.36 15.29
CA ALA A 21 -12.50 20.06 15.58
C ALA A 21 -13.24 19.60 14.30
N ALA A 22 -14.11 18.61 14.46
CA ALA A 22 -14.95 18.06 13.41
C ALA A 22 -15.70 19.15 12.64
N GLN A 23 -15.39 19.33 11.36
CA GLN A 23 -16.15 20.17 10.45
C GLN A 23 -17.01 19.30 9.51
N PRO A 24 -18.22 19.79 9.15
CA PRO A 24 -19.07 19.09 8.18
C PRO A 24 -18.41 19.02 6.80
N ALA A 25 -18.83 18.03 6.01
CA ALA A 25 -18.31 17.65 4.69
C ALA A 25 -17.78 18.80 3.82
N PRO A 26 -16.60 18.64 3.16
CA PRO A 26 -15.91 19.75 2.51
C PRO A 26 -16.72 20.31 1.33
N ARG A 27 -17.10 21.58 1.45
CA ARG A 27 -17.48 22.41 0.31
C ARG A 27 -16.31 22.50 -0.67
N ALA A 28 -16.62 22.70 -1.93
CA ALA A 28 -15.65 23.00 -2.99
C ALA A 28 -14.58 23.97 -2.46
N ALA A 29 -13.34 23.55 -2.45
CA ALA A 29 -12.25 24.34 -1.90
C ALA A 29 -12.10 25.60 -2.75
N GLU A 30 -12.26 26.78 -2.11
CA GLU A 30 -11.83 28.06 -2.69
C GLU A 30 -10.38 27.95 -3.14
N ALA A 31 -10.03 28.68 -4.22
CA ALA A 31 -8.64 28.79 -4.63
C ALA A 31 -7.77 29.31 -3.47
N PRO A 32 -6.62 28.70 -3.22
CA PRO A 32 -5.68 29.20 -2.24
C PRO A 32 -5.41 30.69 -2.42
N LEU A 33 -5.35 31.44 -1.32
CA LEU A 33 -4.86 32.83 -1.34
C LEU A 33 -3.34 32.80 -1.35
N GLU A 34 -2.72 33.67 -2.13
CA GLU A 34 -1.28 33.74 -2.33
C GLU A 34 -0.82 35.17 -2.37
N GLY A 35 0.49 35.43 -2.16
CA GLY A 35 1.09 36.76 -2.24
C GLY A 35 0.45 37.79 -1.31
N ALA A 36 0.28 39.00 -1.79
CA ALA A 36 -0.30 40.10 -1.04
C ALA A 36 -1.73 39.85 -0.56
N ALA A 37 -2.54 39.14 -1.37
CA ALA A 37 -3.92 38.78 -0.98
C ALA A 37 -3.96 37.89 0.24
N TYR A 38 -3.01 36.96 0.36
CA TYR A 38 -2.86 36.09 1.53
C TYR A 38 -2.47 36.90 2.77
N GLN A 39 -1.50 37.79 2.65
CA GLN A 39 -1.01 38.55 3.79
C GLN A 39 -2.08 39.48 4.35
N PHE A 40 -2.80 40.22 3.48
CA PHE A 40 -3.93 41.04 3.91
C PHE A 40 -5.04 40.20 4.55
N ALA A 41 -5.29 38.99 4.07
CA ALA A 41 -6.24 38.08 4.68
C ALA A 41 -5.79 37.64 6.08
N ASP A 42 -4.54 37.19 6.23
CA ASP A 42 -3.95 36.74 7.48
C ASP A 42 -3.95 37.84 8.54
N GLU A 43 -3.48 39.04 8.18
CA GLU A 43 -3.53 40.22 9.04
C GLU A 43 -4.98 40.59 9.38
N GLY A 44 -5.91 40.47 8.44
CA GLY A 44 -7.32 40.72 8.64
C GLY A 44 -7.94 39.80 9.68
N TYR A 45 -7.64 38.49 9.61
CA TYR A 45 -8.10 37.51 10.59
C TYR A 45 -7.43 37.70 11.95
N LYS A 46 -6.11 37.90 12.01
CA LYS A 46 -5.41 38.22 13.27
C LYS A 46 -5.97 39.47 13.94
N SER A 47 -6.28 40.51 13.17
CA SER A 47 -6.88 41.73 13.66
C SER A 47 -8.31 41.52 14.18
N TYR A 48 -9.07 40.65 13.48
CA TYR A 48 -10.42 40.28 13.90
C TYR A 48 -10.42 39.54 15.23
N ASP A 49 -9.53 38.53 15.37
CA ASP A 49 -9.39 37.74 16.62
C ASP A 49 -8.86 38.59 17.78
N ALA A 50 -7.99 39.57 17.48
CA ALA A 50 -7.53 40.54 18.47
C ALA A 50 -8.57 41.62 18.85
N GLY A 51 -9.79 41.59 18.26
CA GLY A 51 -10.85 42.56 18.51
C GLY A 51 -10.66 43.89 17.78
N ASN A 52 -9.63 44.07 16.94
CA ASN A 52 -9.39 45.26 16.16
C ASN A 52 -10.17 45.24 14.83
N TYR A 53 -11.50 45.35 14.96
CA TYR A 53 -12.41 45.18 13.82
C TYR A 53 -12.26 46.23 12.71
N ALA A 54 -11.80 47.44 13.07
CA ALA A 54 -11.57 48.52 12.08
C ALA A 54 -10.33 48.24 11.22
N LEU A 55 -9.29 47.59 11.78
CA LEU A 55 -8.12 47.15 11.01
C LEU A 55 -8.49 45.90 10.18
N ALA A 56 -9.21 44.94 10.77
CA ALA A 56 -9.70 43.76 10.06
C ALA A 56 -10.56 44.10 8.84
N GLN A 57 -11.41 45.14 8.94
CA GLN A 57 -12.18 45.67 7.80
C GLN A 57 -11.26 46.13 6.67
N ARG A 58 -10.25 46.98 6.97
CA ARG A 58 -9.33 47.53 5.93
C ARG A 58 -8.53 46.44 5.25
N GLN A 59 -8.02 45.49 6.04
CA GLN A 59 -7.27 44.34 5.52
C GLN A 59 -8.14 43.43 4.65
N ALA A 60 -9.38 43.17 5.08
CA ALA A 60 -10.34 42.38 4.30
C ALA A 60 -10.69 43.09 2.96
N GLU A 61 -10.88 44.41 2.98
CA GLU A 61 -11.11 45.24 1.78
C GLU A 61 -9.93 45.17 0.81
N SER A 62 -8.69 45.24 1.32
CA SER A 62 -7.46 45.12 0.52
C SER A 62 -7.34 43.71 -0.08
N ALA A 63 -7.58 42.68 0.70
CA ALA A 63 -7.56 41.31 0.21
C ALA A 63 -8.64 41.04 -0.86
N ILE A 64 -9.85 41.59 -0.67
CA ILE A 64 -10.97 41.47 -1.63
C ILE A 64 -10.66 42.25 -2.93
N ALA A 65 -9.95 43.37 -2.86
CA ALA A 65 -9.55 44.10 -4.07
C ALA A 65 -8.64 43.25 -4.98
N LEU A 66 -7.79 42.39 -4.39
CA LEU A 66 -6.90 41.49 -5.12
C LEU A 66 -7.58 40.18 -5.51
N ARG A 67 -8.48 39.69 -4.65
CA ARG A 67 -9.19 38.40 -4.85
C ARG A 67 -10.69 38.55 -4.56
N PRO A 68 -11.43 39.19 -5.47
CA PRO A 68 -12.87 39.44 -5.29
C PRO A 68 -13.73 38.19 -5.33
N ASP A 69 -13.20 37.07 -5.80
CA ASP A 69 -13.81 35.77 -5.98
C ASP A 69 -13.85 34.91 -4.73
N VAL A 70 -13.17 35.32 -3.64
CA VAL A 70 -12.99 34.51 -2.43
C VAL A 70 -14.07 34.81 -1.40
N GLU A 71 -14.97 33.85 -1.15
CA GLU A 71 -16.11 33.95 -0.24
C GLU A 71 -15.72 34.32 1.20
N ARG A 72 -14.70 33.67 1.73
CA ARG A 72 -14.27 33.88 3.14
C ARG A 72 -13.74 35.28 3.41
N LEU A 73 -13.17 35.97 2.42
CA LEU A 73 -12.78 37.37 2.56
C LEU A 73 -13.99 38.27 2.66
N ARG A 74 -15.03 38.00 1.87
CA ARG A 74 -16.31 38.68 1.95
C ARG A 74 -17.00 38.49 3.31
N LEU A 75 -16.96 37.25 3.83
CA LEU A 75 -17.47 36.94 5.17
C LEU A 75 -16.67 37.66 6.26
N LEU A 76 -15.34 37.70 6.18
CA LEU A 76 -14.49 38.44 7.11
C LEU A 76 -14.89 39.92 7.15
N LEU A 77 -15.05 40.56 5.98
CA LEU A 77 -15.49 41.94 5.88
C LEU A 77 -16.88 42.15 6.54
N ILE A 78 -17.85 41.28 6.22
CA ILE A 78 -19.22 41.36 6.75
C ILE A 78 -19.19 41.22 8.27
N TYR A 79 -18.47 40.27 8.83
CA TYR A 79 -18.37 40.06 10.27
C TYR A 79 -17.59 41.18 10.98
N ALA A 80 -16.54 41.71 10.37
CA ALA A 80 -15.79 42.86 10.88
C ALA A 80 -16.67 44.09 10.94
N LEU A 81 -17.49 44.40 9.93
CA LEU A 81 -18.47 45.46 9.91
C LEU A 81 -19.60 45.23 10.96
N GLN A 82 -20.09 44.01 11.07
CA GLN A 82 -21.09 43.63 12.05
C GLN A 82 -20.62 43.87 13.50
N LYS A 83 -19.36 43.45 13.80
CA LYS A 83 -18.76 43.70 15.14
C LYS A 83 -18.53 45.16 15.45
N GLN A 84 -18.38 46.03 14.43
CA GLN A 84 -18.31 47.47 14.55
C GLN A 84 -19.71 48.15 14.72
N GLY A 85 -20.79 47.37 14.63
CA GLY A 85 -22.16 47.90 14.64
C GLY A 85 -22.61 48.54 13.30
N LYS A 86 -21.79 48.48 12.26
CA LYS A 86 -22.06 49.02 10.91
C LYS A 86 -22.97 48.10 10.10
N LEU A 87 -24.16 47.83 10.58
CA LEU A 87 -25.08 46.81 10.02
C LEU A 87 -25.54 47.12 8.59
N GLN A 88 -25.68 48.42 8.23
CA GLN A 88 -26.07 48.82 6.86
C GLN A 88 -24.92 48.57 5.85
N GLU A 89 -23.69 48.90 6.27
CA GLU A 89 -22.50 48.61 5.43
C GLU A 89 -22.27 47.10 5.27
N ALA A 90 -22.49 46.33 6.32
CA ALA A 90 -22.41 44.87 6.30
C ALA A 90 -23.48 44.26 5.36
N ASP A 91 -24.74 44.72 5.39
CA ASP A 91 -25.81 44.25 4.46
C ASP A 91 -25.45 44.61 3.01
N LYS A 92 -24.91 45.85 2.81
CA LYS A 92 -24.45 46.26 1.49
C LYS A 92 -23.29 45.38 0.99
N ALA A 93 -22.27 45.14 1.81
CA ALA A 93 -21.14 44.30 1.44
C ALA A 93 -21.60 42.85 1.08
N ALA A 94 -22.56 42.32 1.84
CA ALA A 94 -23.16 41.02 1.54
C ALA A 94 -23.98 41.04 0.24
N ALA A 95 -24.74 42.11 0.00
CA ALA A 95 -25.52 42.28 -1.22
C ALA A 95 -24.63 42.43 -2.46
N ASP A 96 -23.53 43.21 -2.35
CA ASP A 96 -22.55 43.41 -3.41
C ASP A 96 -21.79 42.11 -3.73
N ALA A 97 -21.43 41.31 -2.73
CA ALA A 97 -20.84 39.99 -2.92
C ALA A 97 -21.80 39.06 -3.68
N ILE A 98 -23.04 38.99 -3.31
CA ILE A 98 -24.08 38.17 -3.98
C ILE A 98 -24.29 38.66 -5.42
N LYS A 99 -24.32 39.99 -5.63
CA LYS A 99 -24.49 40.61 -6.96
C LYS A 99 -23.29 40.39 -7.88
N SER A 100 -22.09 40.26 -7.32
CA SER A 100 -20.85 39.98 -8.05
C SER A 100 -20.68 38.52 -8.45
N GLY A 101 -21.66 37.64 -8.16
CA GLY A 101 -21.68 36.23 -8.54
C GLY A 101 -21.28 35.26 -7.41
N LEU A 102 -20.96 35.74 -6.22
CA LEU A 102 -20.68 34.92 -5.03
C LEU A 102 -21.97 34.64 -4.24
N ASP A 103 -23.00 34.11 -4.88
CA ASP A 103 -24.28 33.82 -4.22
C ASP A 103 -24.26 32.47 -3.48
N THR A 104 -23.58 32.43 -2.32
CA THR A 104 -23.39 31.22 -1.52
C THR A 104 -24.38 31.16 -0.34
N PRO A 105 -24.67 29.94 0.18
CA PRO A 105 -25.49 29.77 1.35
C PRO A 105 -24.95 30.54 2.58
N ALA A 106 -23.61 30.63 2.76
CA ALA A 106 -22.98 31.30 3.87
C ALA A 106 -23.14 32.82 3.78
N LEU A 107 -23.00 33.42 2.60
CA LEU A 107 -23.27 34.84 2.40
C LEU A 107 -24.75 35.21 2.55
N ARG A 108 -25.64 34.33 2.06
CA ARG A 108 -27.11 34.50 2.32
C ARG A 108 -27.43 34.42 3.80
N GLN A 109 -26.84 33.48 4.51
CA GLN A 109 -27.00 33.31 5.97
C GLN A 109 -26.44 34.50 6.73
N ALA A 110 -25.19 34.94 6.38
CA ALA A 110 -24.59 36.14 6.98
C ALA A 110 -25.48 37.36 6.77
N ARG A 111 -26.00 37.57 5.57
CA ARG A 111 -26.95 38.66 5.28
C ARG A 111 -28.27 38.53 6.01
N ALA A 112 -28.84 37.34 6.11
CA ALA A 112 -30.09 37.07 6.85
C ALA A 112 -29.92 37.37 8.34
N ASN A 113 -28.75 37.13 8.92
CA ASN A 113 -28.43 37.39 10.33
C ASN A 113 -28.26 38.90 10.62
N LEU A 114 -28.09 39.76 9.62
CA LEU A 114 -27.95 41.20 9.75
C LEU A 114 -29.31 41.91 9.85
N ARG A 115 -30.37 41.25 9.38
CA ARG A 115 -31.74 41.83 9.41
C ARG A 115 -32.42 41.51 10.73
N PRO A 116 -33.12 42.49 11.36
CA PRO A 116 -33.93 42.20 12.54
C PRO A 116 -35.00 41.18 12.17
N ARG A 117 -35.14 40.16 13.02
CA ARG A 117 -36.07 39.04 12.84
C ARG A 117 -37.52 39.57 12.87
N ALA A 118 -38.02 40.07 11.77
CA ALA A 118 -39.44 40.31 11.61
C ALA A 118 -40.14 38.98 11.43
N ALA A 119 -41.25 38.79 12.18
CA ALA A 119 -42.06 37.58 12.16
C ALA A 119 -42.32 37.11 10.73
N GLN A 120 -42.10 35.79 10.50
CA GLN A 120 -42.43 35.13 9.28
C GLN A 120 -43.92 35.29 8.93
N PRO A 121 -44.30 35.77 7.80
CA PRO A 121 -45.57 35.40 7.17
C PRO A 121 -45.40 34.10 6.41
N ALA A 122 -46.37 33.26 6.58
CA ALA A 122 -46.56 32.01 5.87
C ALA A 122 -46.42 32.18 4.36
N ALA A 123 -45.89 31.15 3.71
CA ALA A 123 -45.74 31.02 2.27
C ALA A 123 -46.99 31.45 1.51
N ALA A 124 -46.86 32.49 0.72
CA ALA A 124 -47.79 32.80 -0.37
C ALA A 124 -46.98 33.02 -1.64
N GLY A 125 -47.39 32.29 -2.67
CA GLY A 125 -46.78 32.18 -3.97
C GLY A 125 -46.47 33.49 -4.67
N GLY A 126 -45.39 33.51 -5.37
CA GLY A 126 -44.96 34.54 -6.27
C GLY A 126 -44.20 33.98 -7.47
N SER A 127 -44.96 33.76 -8.50
CA SER A 127 -44.60 33.91 -9.92
C SER A 127 -43.30 33.35 -10.47
N GLY A 128 -43.45 32.46 -11.40
CA GLY A 128 -42.42 32.08 -12.33
C GLY A 128 -41.70 30.79 -11.95
N ALA A 129 -42.44 29.79 -11.51
CA ALA A 129 -41.89 28.42 -11.43
C ALA A 129 -41.54 27.95 -12.85
N PRO A 130 -40.28 27.60 -13.15
CA PRO A 130 -39.90 26.82 -14.30
C PRO A 130 -40.44 25.39 -14.17
N GLY A 131 -41.73 25.22 -13.99
CA GLY A 131 -42.34 23.94 -13.61
C GLY A 131 -43.46 23.45 -14.50
N THR A 132 -43.68 24.10 -15.66
CA THR A 132 -44.84 23.80 -16.49
C THR A 132 -44.56 23.09 -17.82
N THR A 133 -43.28 22.89 -18.20
CA THR A 133 -42.96 22.19 -19.44
C THR A 133 -43.23 20.69 -19.33
N ALA A 134 -43.61 20.03 -20.42
CA ALA A 134 -43.76 18.58 -20.47
C ALA A 134 -42.45 17.86 -20.15
N ALA A 135 -41.29 18.46 -20.45
CA ALA A 135 -39.96 17.96 -20.11
C ALA A 135 -39.73 17.98 -18.61
N TYR A 136 -40.02 19.11 -17.94
CA TYR A 136 -39.89 19.21 -16.46
C TYR A 136 -40.76 18.16 -15.76
N ARG A 137 -42.04 18.03 -16.15
CA ARG A 137 -42.96 17.05 -15.52
C ARG A 137 -42.47 15.62 -15.65
N ARG A 138 -41.78 15.25 -16.72
CA ARG A 138 -41.17 13.92 -16.91
C ARG A 138 -39.87 13.74 -16.10
N GLY A 139 -39.05 14.78 -16.04
CA GLY A 139 -37.77 14.73 -15.32
C GLY A 139 -37.89 14.85 -13.78
N PHE A 140 -38.90 15.60 -13.30
CA PHE A 140 -39.05 15.91 -11.88
C PHE A 140 -39.16 14.69 -10.95
N PRO A 141 -39.94 13.64 -11.21
CA PRO A 141 -39.99 12.45 -10.36
C PRO A 141 -38.64 11.71 -10.30
N ILE A 142 -37.91 11.71 -11.42
CA ILE A 142 -36.59 11.10 -11.50
C ILE A 142 -35.58 11.90 -10.67
N ALA A 143 -35.59 13.24 -10.81
CA ALA A 143 -34.77 14.13 -10.02
C ALA A 143 -35.05 14.02 -8.52
N THR A 144 -36.36 13.98 -8.14
CA THR A 144 -36.74 13.81 -6.72
C THR A 144 -36.21 12.52 -6.12
N ARG A 145 -36.25 11.41 -6.88
CA ARG A 145 -35.66 10.15 -6.44
C ARG A 145 -34.14 10.28 -6.35
N ALA A 146 -33.50 10.92 -7.31
CA ALA A 146 -32.04 11.13 -7.28
C ALA A 146 -31.58 11.96 -6.06
N TYR A 147 -32.34 12.99 -5.67
CA TYR A 147 -32.09 13.71 -4.39
C TYR A 147 -32.26 12.81 -3.15
N ALA A 148 -33.29 11.95 -3.15
CA ALA A 148 -33.49 11.01 -2.07
C ALA A 148 -32.36 9.97 -2.00
N ASP A 149 -31.87 9.49 -3.14
CA ASP A 149 -30.74 8.57 -3.23
C ASP A 149 -29.44 9.24 -2.73
N TYR A 150 -29.22 10.49 -3.14
CA TYR A 150 -28.07 11.29 -2.64
C TYR A 150 -28.08 11.46 -1.11
N ASN A 151 -29.26 11.80 -0.54
CA ASN A 151 -29.42 11.96 0.89
C ASN A 151 -29.24 10.65 1.68
N ARG A 152 -29.41 9.50 1.04
CA ARG A 152 -29.13 8.18 1.61
C ARG A 152 -27.71 7.69 1.33
N ALA A 153 -26.85 8.54 0.78
CA ALA A 153 -25.49 8.24 0.34
C ALA A 153 -25.39 7.16 -0.77
N ASP A 154 -26.50 6.87 -1.48
CA ASP A 154 -26.46 6.04 -2.69
C ASP A 154 -26.10 6.91 -3.90
N TYR A 155 -24.84 7.36 -3.91
CA TYR A 155 -24.32 8.26 -4.91
C TYR A 155 -24.34 7.69 -6.34
N PRO A 156 -24.12 6.38 -6.58
CA PRO A 156 -24.26 5.80 -7.92
C PRO A 156 -25.69 5.85 -8.46
N ALA A 157 -26.71 5.65 -7.62
CA ALA A 157 -28.12 5.80 -8.03
C ALA A 157 -28.48 7.26 -8.25
N ALA A 158 -28.04 8.16 -7.36
CA ALA A 158 -28.21 9.61 -7.49
C ALA A 158 -27.60 10.14 -8.78
N GLN A 159 -26.37 9.72 -9.12
CA GLN A 159 -25.69 10.07 -10.39
C GLN A 159 -26.54 9.72 -11.61
N ARG A 160 -26.98 8.45 -11.71
CA ARG A 160 -27.77 7.98 -12.86
C ARG A 160 -29.10 8.72 -12.97
N GLY A 161 -29.79 8.91 -11.84
CA GLY A 161 -31.07 9.62 -11.79
C GLY A 161 -30.92 11.09 -12.14
N ALA A 162 -29.94 11.79 -11.63
CA ALA A 162 -29.68 13.20 -11.91
C ALA A 162 -29.28 13.42 -13.38
N GLU A 163 -28.39 12.59 -13.94
CA GLU A 163 -28.04 12.64 -15.37
C GLU A 163 -29.27 12.41 -16.26
N GLN A 164 -30.07 11.40 -15.94
CA GLN A 164 -31.29 11.10 -16.72
C GLN A 164 -32.29 12.25 -16.65
N ALA A 165 -32.56 12.80 -15.48
CA ALA A 165 -33.46 13.94 -15.32
C ALA A 165 -32.98 15.16 -16.10
N PHE A 166 -31.67 15.49 -15.98
CA PHE A 166 -31.07 16.62 -16.69
C PHE A 166 -31.11 16.44 -18.21
N ARG A 167 -30.90 15.24 -18.75
CA ARG A 167 -31.04 14.99 -20.20
C ARG A 167 -32.46 15.19 -20.69
N ILE A 168 -33.49 14.95 -19.86
CA ILE A 168 -34.91 15.18 -20.21
C ILE A 168 -35.21 16.67 -20.25
N ASP A 169 -34.68 17.47 -19.31
CA ASP A 169 -34.84 18.93 -19.28
C ASP A 169 -33.51 19.64 -18.93
N PRO A 170 -32.67 19.95 -19.92
CA PRO A 170 -31.38 20.61 -19.67
C PRO A 170 -31.46 22.05 -19.13
N LYS A 171 -32.67 22.62 -19.05
CA LYS A 171 -32.88 23.94 -18.43
C LYS A 171 -32.89 23.90 -16.90
N GLN A 172 -32.84 22.72 -16.33
CA GLN A 172 -32.82 22.53 -14.87
C GLN A 172 -31.37 22.47 -14.32
N GLY A 173 -30.75 23.61 -14.14
CA GLY A 173 -29.38 23.70 -13.66
C GLY A 173 -29.13 23.00 -12.31
N ALA A 174 -30.16 22.95 -11.43
CA ALA A 174 -30.07 22.21 -10.18
C ALA A 174 -29.87 20.68 -10.34
N TRP A 175 -30.41 20.10 -11.41
CA TRP A 175 -30.25 18.68 -11.72
C TRP A 175 -28.82 18.40 -12.26
N ALA A 176 -28.28 19.35 -13.04
CA ALA A 176 -26.87 19.28 -13.43
C ALA A 176 -25.95 19.31 -12.20
N MET A 177 -26.19 20.21 -11.25
CA MET A 177 -25.41 20.30 -10.02
C MET A 177 -25.51 19.02 -9.20
N LEU A 178 -26.70 18.44 -9.02
CA LEU A 178 -26.86 17.15 -8.32
C LEU A 178 -26.07 16.01 -9.00
N TRP A 179 -26.02 16.02 -10.34
CA TRP A 179 -25.24 15.05 -11.09
C TRP A 179 -23.73 15.18 -10.79
N LEU A 180 -23.21 16.42 -10.77
CA LEU A 180 -21.83 16.70 -10.39
C LEU A 180 -21.56 16.33 -8.93
N ASP A 181 -22.44 16.74 -8.01
CA ASP A 181 -22.32 16.45 -6.58
C ASP A 181 -22.26 14.93 -6.32
N ALA A 182 -23.07 14.15 -7.03
CA ALA A 182 -23.07 12.69 -6.90
C ALA A 182 -21.78 12.04 -7.46
N LEU A 183 -21.18 12.59 -8.49
CA LEU A 183 -19.88 12.17 -9.03
C LEU A 183 -18.74 12.55 -8.08
N GLU A 184 -18.77 13.77 -7.55
CA GLU A 184 -17.77 14.27 -6.59
C GLU A 184 -17.77 13.44 -5.31
N ALA A 185 -18.96 13.10 -4.78
CA ALA A 185 -19.09 12.26 -3.58
C ALA A 185 -18.54 10.83 -3.77
N GLN A 186 -18.43 10.35 -5.02
CA GLN A 186 -17.78 9.09 -5.38
C GLN A 186 -16.27 9.24 -5.64
N GLY A 187 -15.70 10.44 -5.56
CA GLY A 187 -14.31 10.71 -5.94
C GLY A 187 -14.04 10.69 -7.45
N LYS A 188 -15.08 10.66 -8.29
CA LYS A 188 -14.99 10.59 -9.76
C LYS A 188 -14.79 11.96 -10.38
N TYR A 189 -13.70 12.63 -10.03
CA TYR A 189 -13.46 14.03 -10.43
C TYR A 189 -13.33 14.22 -11.95
N ALA A 190 -12.74 13.28 -12.68
CA ALA A 190 -12.62 13.36 -14.14
C ALA A 190 -13.99 13.22 -14.83
N GLU A 191 -14.85 12.33 -14.33
CA GLU A 191 -16.21 12.18 -14.82
C GLU A 191 -17.07 13.42 -14.48
N ALA A 192 -16.85 14.03 -13.31
CA ALA A 192 -17.54 15.25 -12.89
C ALA A 192 -17.11 16.46 -13.75
N GLU A 193 -15.83 16.59 -14.11
CA GLU A 193 -15.36 17.59 -15.07
C GLU A 193 -16.05 17.43 -16.44
N ALA A 194 -16.05 16.21 -16.99
CA ALA A 194 -16.68 15.91 -18.26
C ALA A 194 -18.21 16.14 -18.21
N ALA A 195 -18.84 15.85 -17.07
CA ALA A 195 -20.28 16.11 -16.86
C ALA A 195 -20.60 17.60 -16.84
N ALA A 196 -19.71 18.44 -16.25
CA ALA A 196 -19.87 19.89 -16.28
C ALA A 196 -19.79 20.45 -17.72
N ASP A 197 -18.82 20.00 -18.51
CA ASP A 197 -18.70 20.39 -19.92
C ASP A 197 -19.92 19.96 -20.74
N LYS A 198 -20.40 18.73 -20.51
CA LYS A 198 -21.61 18.21 -21.17
C LYS A 198 -22.86 18.98 -20.77
N ALA A 199 -22.98 19.37 -19.50
CA ALA A 199 -24.11 20.16 -19.03
C ALA A 199 -24.11 21.57 -19.67
N MET A 200 -22.94 22.19 -19.77
CA MET A 200 -22.79 23.49 -20.43
C MET A 200 -23.10 23.41 -21.94
N ALA A 201 -22.64 22.35 -22.61
CA ALA A 201 -22.91 22.12 -24.05
C ALA A 201 -24.41 21.88 -24.34
N LEU A 202 -25.15 21.24 -23.41
CA LEU A 202 -26.57 21.01 -23.49
C LEU A 202 -27.41 22.27 -23.13
N GLY A 203 -26.74 23.38 -22.74
CA GLY A 203 -27.38 24.66 -22.50
C GLY A 203 -27.94 24.86 -21.10
N ALA A 204 -27.34 24.26 -20.11
CA ALA A 204 -27.62 24.52 -18.69
C ALA A 204 -27.58 26.04 -18.40
N PRO A 205 -28.55 26.60 -17.64
CA PRO A 205 -28.62 28.03 -17.39
C PRO A 205 -27.56 28.55 -16.41
N ASN A 206 -27.04 27.68 -15.54
CA ASN A 206 -26.09 28.01 -14.48
C ASN A 206 -24.63 27.80 -14.92
N LYS A 207 -24.25 28.33 -16.08
CA LYS A 207 -22.91 28.17 -16.66
C LYS A 207 -21.77 28.60 -15.71
N ASN A 208 -21.98 29.65 -14.93
CA ASN A 208 -20.94 30.13 -13.98
C ASN A 208 -20.67 29.14 -12.88
N ASP A 209 -21.73 28.56 -12.29
CA ASP A 209 -21.58 27.54 -11.23
C ASP A 209 -20.91 26.27 -11.79
N LEU A 210 -21.32 25.84 -12.99
CA LEU A 210 -20.70 24.69 -13.67
C LEU A 210 -19.24 24.93 -14.01
N THR A 211 -18.88 26.15 -14.42
CA THR A 211 -17.48 26.53 -14.69
C THR A 211 -16.66 26.53 -13.40
N ALA A 212 -17.21 27.07 -12.32
CA ALA A 212 -16.54 27.06 -11.01
C ALA A 212 -16.33 25.64 -10.50
N ARG A 213 -17.36 24.78 -10.62
CA ARG A 213 -17.25 23.35 -10.26
C ARG A 213 -16.22 22.63 -11.12
N ARG A 214 -16.22 22.83 -12.43
CA ARG A 214 -15.23 22.26 -13.34
C ARG A 214 -13.81 22.65 -12.92
N THR A 215 -13.58 23.91 -12.60
CA THR A 215 -12.29 24.39 -12.08
C THR A 215 -11.89 23.69 -10.78
N THR A 216 -12.85 23.49 -9.88
CA THR A 216 -12.62 22.74 -8.64
C THR A 216 -12.25 21.30 -8.92
N MET A 217 -12.93 20.62 -9.85
CA MET A 217 -12.58 19.24 -10.24
C MET A 217 -11.15 19.15 -10.80
N LYS A 218 -10.78 20.09 -11.67
CA LYS A 218 -9.42 20.18 -12.21
C LYS A 218 -8.37 20.34 -11.12
N ARG A 219 -8.61 21.20 -10.13
CA ARG A 219 -7.70 21.35 -8.98
C ARG A 219 -7.58 20.06 -8.18
N ARG A 220 -8.68 19.31 -7.98
CA ARG A 220 -8.64 17.98 -7.34
C ARG A 220 -7.82 16.97 -8.14
N LEU A 221 -7.96 16.97 -9.45
CA LEU A 221 -7.18 16.12 -10.35
C LEU A 221 -5.69 16.47 -10.35
N ALA A 222 -5.33 17.74 -10.15
CA ALA A 222 -3.95 18.22 -10.11
C ALA A 222 -3.16 17.72 -8.88
N ILE A 223 -3.84 17.34 -7.79
CA ILE A 223 -3.18 16.94 -6.53
C ILE A 223 -2.26 15.74 -6.74
N LYS A 224 -2.75 14.70 -7.41
CA LYS A 224 -1.99 13.46 -7.60
C LYS A 224 -0.72 13.65 -8.45
N PRO A 225 -0.75 14.26 -9.64
CA PRO A 225 0.47 14.53 -10.39
C PRO A 225 1.42 15.48 -9.64
N ALA A 226 0.92 16.46 -8.89
CA ALA A 226 1.78 17.33 -8.08
C ALA A 226 2.49 16.52 -6.97
N GLU A 227 1.79 15.70 -6.22
CA GLU A 227 2.37 14.83 -5.18
C GLU A 227 3.42 13.89 -5.77
N GLN A 228 3.13 13.24 -6.90
CA GLN A 228 4.08 12.38 -7.60
C GLN A 228 5.31 13.16 -8.10
N GLY A 229 5.11 14.40 -8.55
CA GLY A 229 6.19 15.29 -8.94
C GLY A 229 7.13 15.64 -7.77
N TYR A 230 6.59 15.99 -6.60
CA TYR A 230 7.39 16.18 -5.39
C TYR A 230 8.12 14.90 -4.96
N GLN A 231 7.48 13.75 -5.01
CA GLN A 231 8.11 12.47 -4.71
C GLN A 231 9.28 12.16 -5.67
N ALA A 232 9.13 12.49 -6.94
CA ALA A 232 10.21 12.35 -7.93
C ALA A 232 11.38 13.27 -7.62
N LEU A 233 11.13 14.53 -7.20
CA LEU A 233 12.20 15.45 -6.76
C LEU A 233 12.92 14.95 -5.51
N ILE A 234 12.19 14.48 -4.50
CA ILE A 234 12.75 13.87 -3.28
C ILE A 234 13.62 12.65 -3.62
N ALA A 235 13.21 11.87 -4.62
CA ALA A 235 13.97 10.72 -5.13
C ALA A 235 15.15 11.11 -6.02
N ASN A 236 15.46 12.40 -6.16
CA ASN A 236 16.50 12.98 -7.05
C ASN A 236 16.33 12.56 -8.52
N ARG A 237 15.08 12.57 -9.01
CA ARG A 237 14.71 12.26 -10.40
C ARG A 237 13.96 13.44 -11.04
N PRO A 238 14.62 14.58 -11.26
CA PRO A 238 13.96 15.79 -11.75
C PRO A 238 13.34 15.61 -13.15
N GLY A 239 13.97 14.80 -14.01
CA GLY A 239 13.42 14.48 -15.34
C GLY A 239 12.04 13.80 -15.29
N ASP A 240 11.78 12.95 -14.27
CA ASP A 240 10.47 12.33 -14.05
C ASP A 240 9.47 13.34 -13.46
N ALA A 241 9.94 14.32 -12.69
CA ALA A 241 9.09 15.35 -12.08
C ALA A 241 8.55 16.36 -13.10
N VAL A 242 9.31 16.68 -14.16
CA VAL A 242 8.92 17.69 -15.17
C VAL A 242 7.57 17.39 -15.83
N PRO A 243 7.30 16.21 -16.40
CA PRO A 243 6.00 15.93 -17.02
C PRO A 243 4.86 15.97 -16.01
N LEU A 244 5.06 15.48 -14.78
CA LEU A 244 4.07 15.49 -13.71
C LEU A 244 3.74 16.93 -13.26
N ALA A 245 4.74 17.76 -13.08
CA ALA A 245 4.56 19.17 -12.76
C ALA A 245 3.84 19.95 -13.88
N ARG A 246 4.15 19.66 -15.15
CA ARG A 246 3.42 20.24 -16.30
C ARG A 246 1.95 19.82 -16.30
N GLU A 247 1.65 18.57 -16.00
CA GLU A 247 0.27 18.09 -15.89
C GLU A 247 -0.47 18.80 -14.74
N ALA A 248 0.16 18.92 -13.57
CA ALA A 248 -0.42 19.64 -12.44
C ALA A 248 -0.71 21.12 -12.77
N VAL A 249 0.20 21.82 -13.43
CA VAL A 249 0.00 23.20 -13.88
C VAL A 249 -1.08 23.31 -14.96
N ALA A 250 -1.17 22.36 -15.89
CA ALA A 250 -2.21 22.34 -16.93
C ALA A 250 -3.62 22.16 -16.34
N LEU A 251 -3.73 21.34 -15.28
CA LEU A 251 -4.99 21.11 -14.58
C LEU A 251 -5.37 22.30 -13.67
N ALA A 252 -4.41 22.90 -12.97
CA ALA A 252 -4.62 23.99 -12.03
C ALA A 252 -3.58 25.11 -12.24
N PRO A 253 -3.71 25.90 -13.31
CA PRO A 253 -2.73 26.91 -13.68
C PRO A 253 -2.65 28.10 -12.72
N ASP A 254 -3.65 28.27 -11.87
CA ASP A 254 -3.73 29.32 -10.85
C ASP A 254 -3.13 28.92 -9.48
N THR A 255 -2.58 27.71 -9.37
CA THR A 255 -1.95 27.22 -8.13
C THR A 255 -0.45 27.51 -8.16
N ALA A 256 0.03 28.42 -7.27
CA ALA A 256 1.44 28.84 -7.26
C ALA A 256 2.39 27.70 -6.88
N SER A 257 2.00 26.80 -5.95
CA SER A 257 2.82 25.65 -5.58
C SER A 257 3.09 24.70 -6.75
N HIS A 258 2.13 24.51 -7.67
CA HIS A 258 2.34 23.70 -8.87
C HIS A 258 3.30 24.36 -9.85
N ARG A 259 3.22 25.71 -10.00
CA ARG A 259 4.17 26.45 -10.83
C ARG A 259 5.57 26.43 -10.22
N LEU A 260 5.68 26.58 -8.89
CA LEU A 260 6.96 26.47 -8.20
C LEU A 260 7.55 25.06 -8.37
N LEU A 261 6.73 24.02 -8.25
CA LEU A 261 7.15 22.63 -8.53
C LEU A 261 7.71 22.51 -9.96
N LEU A 262 7.03 23.09 -10.95
CA LEU A 262 7.48 23.04 -12.34
C LEU A 262 8.80 23.81 -12.54
N MET A 263 8.90 25.02 -12.00
CA MET A 263 10.15 25.82 -12.06
C MET A 263 11.31 25.04 -11.43
N THR A 264 11.09 24.44 -10.26
CA THR A 264 12.10 23.67 -9.54
C THR A 264 12.50 22.41 -10.29
N ALA A 265 11.53 21.65 -10.81
CA ALA A 265 11.80 20.43 -11.58
C ALA A 265 12.63 20.74 -12.84
N LEU A 266 12.25 21.77 -13.60
CA LEU A 266 12.99 22.24 -14.78
C LEU A 266 14.39 22.75 -14.44
N MET A 267 14.53 23.48 -13.33
CA MET A 267 15.83 23.96 -12.86
C MET A 267 16.76 22.80 -12.49
N LEU A 268 16.28 21.83 -11.73
CA LEU A 268 17.06 20.67 -11.30
C LEU A 268 17.38 19.73 -12.46
N ASP A 269 16.52 19.69 -13.48
CA ASP A 269 16.77 18.95 -14.73
C ASP A 269 17.67 19.73 -15.71
N ASN A 270 18.26 20.85 -15.26
CA ASN A 270 19.12 21.74 -16.03
C ASN A 270 18.47 22.39 -17.27
N GLN A 271 17.12 22.43 -17.32
CA GLN A 271 16.35 23.10 -18.37
C GLN A 271 16.13 24.58 -18.02
N LEU A 272 17.23 25.37 -17.86
CA LEU A 272 17.18 26.71 -17.28
C LEU A 272 16.31 27.70 -18.06
N ALA A 273 16.31 27.63 -19.41
CA ALA A 273 15.49 28.48 -20.25
C ALA A 273 13.99 28.19 -20.05
N ALA A 274 13.61 26.93 -20.06
CA ALA A 274 12.23 26.54 -19.82
C ALA A 274 11.74 26.87 -18.40
N ALA A 275 12.64 26.82 -17.40
CA ALA A 275 12.34 27.27 -16.04
C ALA A 275 12.12 28.80 -15.98
N GLU A 276 12.92 29.60 -16.71
CA GLU A 276 12.72 31.07 -16.82
C GLU A 276 11.38 31.37 -17.50
N ASP A 277 11.01 30.65 -18.56
CA ASP A 277 9.71 30.80 -19.22
C ASP A 277 8.56 30.48 -18.25
N ALA A 278 8.67 29.40 -17.48
CA ALA A 278 7.67 29.04 -16.48
C ALA A 278 7.51 30.11 -15.38
N ALA A 279 8.61 30.69 -14.93
CA ALA A 279 8.59 31.84 -14.00
C ALA A 279 7.96 33.08 -14.62
N THR A 280 8.23 33.33 -15.89
CA THR A 280 7.63 34.46 -16.64
C THR A 280 6.13 34.29 -16.83
N ASP A 281 5.69 33.07 -17.08
CA ASP A 281 4.26 32.75 -17.17
C ASP A 281 3.54 32.88 -15.81
N ALA A 282 4.22 32.55 -14.70
CA ALA A 282 3.70 32.84 -13.38
C ALA A 282 3.49 34.33 -13.15
N LEU A 283 4.47 35.18 -13.56
CA LEU A 283 4.41 36.63 -13.42
C LEU A 283 3.42 37.31 -14.36
N LYS A 284 3.00 36.70 -15.46
CA LYS A 284 1.90 37.23 -16.28
C LYS A 284 0.55 37.17 -15.56
N GLN A 285 0.41 36.29 -14.58
CA GLN A 285 -0.83 36.14 -13.81
C GLN A 285 -0.81 36.94 -12.51
N ASP A 286 0.38 37.05 -11.92
CA ASP A 286 0.64 37.79 -10.68
C ASP A 286 2.03 38.40 -10.82
N ASP A 287 2.09 39.68 -11.25
CA ASP A 287 3.33 40.40 -11.50
C ASP A 287 4.07 40.83 -10.22
N GLU A 288 3.39 40.76 -9.08
CA GLU A 288 3.93 40.98 -7.75
C GLU A 288 4.42 39.71 -7.05
N ASN A 289 4.35 38.53 -7.68
CA ASN A 289 4.77 37.29 -7.09
C ASN A 289 6.27 37.25 -6.80
N THR A 290 6.65 37.51 -5.54
CA THR A 290 8.05 37.58 -5.12
C THR A 290 8.80 36.28 -5.37
N VAL A 291 8.17 35.11 -5.14
CA VAL A 291 8.80 33.80 -5.38
C VAL A 291 9.17 33.66 -6.86
N ALA A 292 8.25 34.00 -7.74
CA ALA A 292 8.48 33.91 -9.19
C ALA A 292 9.53 34.96 -9.64
N LEU A 293 9.53 36.18 -9.08
CA LEU A 293 10.55 37.20 -9.36
C LEU A 293 11.96 36.72 -8.95
N VAL A 294 12.11 36.23 -7.71
CA VAL A 294 13.41 35.78 -7.19
C VAL A 294 13.89 34.51 -7.92
N MET A 295 13.03 33.57 -8.22
CA MET A 295 13.39 32.40 -9.03
C MET A 295 13.80 32.77 -10.44
N ARG A 296 13.08 33.67 -11.10
CA ARG A 296 13.47 34.16 -12.42
C ARG A 296 14.80 34.92 -12.38
N ALA A 297 15.01 35.76 -11.36
CA ALA A 297 16.29 36.44 -11.15
C ALA A 297 17.44 35.43 -11.01
N TYR A 298 17.25 34.40 -10.17
CA TYR A 298 18.24 33.34 -10.00
C TYR A 298 18.55 32.61 -11.33
N LEU A 299 17.51 32.22 -12.09
CA LEU A 299 17.67 31.53 -13.37
C LEU A 299 18.36 32.39 -14.42
N ARG A 300 18.03 33.70 -14.48
CA ARG A 300 18.67 34.69 -15.34
C ARG A 300 20.13 34.89 -14.98
N GLN A 301 20.43 34.98 -13.69
CA GLN A 301 21.80 35.10 -13.21
C GLN A 301 22.64 33.89 -13.61
N ARG A 302 22.10 32.69 -13.46
CA ARG A 302 22.77 31.43 -13.87
C ARG A 302 23.03 31.36 -15.37
N GLN A 303 22.25 32.07 -16.18
CA GLN A 303 22.41 32.15 -17.63
C GLN A 303 23.30 33.37 -18.04
N GLY A 304 23.86 34.10 -17.08
CA GLY A 304 24.67 35.28 -17.34
C GLY A 304 23.89 36.52 -17.75
N LYS A 305 22.54 36.53 -17.62
CA LYS A 305 21.66 37.67 -17.91
C LYS A 305 21.59 38.62 -16.71
N THR A 306 22.72 39.13 -16.25
CA THR A 306 22.90 39.81 -14.97
C THR A 306 22.01 41.05 -14.80
N ASP A 307 21.91 41.91 -15.83
CA ASP A 307 21.06 43.12 -15.75
C ASP A 307 19.57 42.79 -15.56
N LEU A 308 19.08 41.78 -16.26
CA LEU A 308 17.70 41.30 -16.12
C LEU A 308 17.46 40.65 -14.76
N ALA A 309 18.43 39.91 -14.25
CA ALA A 309 18.36 39.31 -12.92
C ALA A 309 18.30 40.37 -11.83
N ASN A 310 19.15 41.39 -11.95
CA ASN A 310 19.19 42.55 -11.04
C ASN A 310 17.87 43.31 -11.03
N ALA A 311 17.25 43.50 -12.19
CA ALA A 311 15.94 44.15 -12.31
C ALA A 311 14.83 43.36 -11.58
N ASP A 312 14.83 42.05 -11.69
CA ASP A 312 13.86 41.18 -10.98
C ASP A 312 14.07 41.21 -9.46
N PHE A 313 15.32 41.14 -8.97
CA PHE A 313 15.61 41.29 -7.55
C PHE A 313 15.18 42.66 -7.00
N ASP A 314 15.42 43.73 -7.76
CA ASP A 314 15.01 45.09 -7.38
C ASP A 314 13.48 45.21 -7.38
N ALA A 315 12.79 44.59 -8.32
CA ALA A 315 11.33 44.51 -8.34
C ALA A 315 10.79 43.77 -7.11
N ALA A 316 11.39 42.61 -6.77
CA ALA A 316 11.02 41.86 -5.58
C ALA A 316 11.21 42.67 -4.29
N LEU A 317 12.32 43.39 -4.14
CA LEU A 317 12.62 44.20 -2.96
C LEU A 317 11.76 45.47 -2.83
N LYS A 318 11.11 45.93 -3.90
CA LYS A 318 10.18 47.05 -3.89
C LYS A 318 8.77 46.72 -3.43
N GLN A 319 8.44 45.42 -3.25
CA GLN A 319 7.13 45.02 -2.79
C GLN A 319 6.87 45.54 -1.37
N ASP A 320 5.82 46.31 -1.20
CA ASP A 320 5.50 46.96 0.09
C ASP A 320 4.94 45.98 1.14
N TRP A 321 4.42 44.83 0.68
CA TRP A 321 3.81 43.83 1.52
C TRP A 321 4.77 42.80 2.12
N LEU A 322 6.07 42.81 1.72
CA LEU A 322 7.07 41.94 2.35
C LEU A 322 7.31 42.33 3.80
N ASP A 323 7.26 41.36 4.69
CA ASP A 323 7.73 41.54 6.06
C ASP A 323 9.28 41.67 6.11
N ASP A 324 9.81 42.03 7.29
CA ASP A 324 11.24 42.26 7.48
C ASP A 324 12.08 41.01 7.22
N ASP A 325 11.58 39.82 7.60
CA ASP A 325 12.26 38.54 7.41
C ASP A 325 12.27 38.12 5.93
N GLN A 326 11.18 38.25 5.25
CA GLN A 326 11.08 38.00 3.81
C GLN A 326 11.99 38.94 3.02
N ARG A 327 11.96 40.22 3.33
CA ARG A 327 12.82 41.26 2.71
C ARG A 327 14.31 40.98 2.96
N ARG A 328 14.63 40.53 4.19
CA ARG A 328 15.96 40.07 4.57
C ARG A 328 16.39 38.89 3.70
N ASN A 329 15.56 37.87 3.57
CA ASN A 329 15.85 36.66 2.78
C ASN A 329 16.11 37.01 1.30
N VAL A 330 15.27 37.85 0.68
CA VAL A 330 15.47 38.30 -0.69
C VAL A 330 16.80 39.05 -0.84
N ARG A 331 17.18 39.92 0.14
CA ARG A 331 18.47 40.64 0.13
C ARG A 331 19.65 39.67 0.18
N LEU A 332 19.59 38.64 1.02
CA LEU A 332 20.66 37.66 1.15
C LEU A 332 20.82 36.83 -0.15
N ILE A 333 19.71 36.40 -0.76
CA ILE A 333 19.71 35.67 -2.05
C ILE A 333 20.29 36.55 -3.16
N ALA A 334 19.82 37.79 -3.26
CA ALA A 334 20.34 38.74 -4.26
C ALA A 334 21.83 39.09 -4.06
N ALA A 335 22.29 39.14 -2.80
CA ALA A 335 23.70 39.35 -2.49
C ALA A 335 24.55 38.13 -2.90
N ASP A 336 24.07 36.88 -2.68
CA ASP A 336 24.77 35.67 -3.14
C ASP A 336 24.87 35.66 -4.68
N ALA A 337 23.79 36.02 -5.38
CA ALA A 337 23.78 36.13 -6.84
C ALA A 337 24.78 37.18 -7.33
N ALA A 338 24.81 38.37 -6.71
CA ALA A 338 25.74 39.43 -7.03
C ALA A 338 27.20 39.02 -6.76
N LEU A 339 27.48 38.33 -5.66
CA LEU A 339 28.81 37.77 -5.37
C LEU A 339 29.24 36.75 -6.43
N ALA A 340 28.35 35.86 -6.83
CA ALA A 340 28.64 34.87 -7.88
C ALA A 340 28.95 35.53 -9.24
N ALA A 341 28.30 36.65 -9.51
CA ALA A 341 28.58 37.46 -10.69
C ALA A 341 29.86 38.35 -10.59
N GLY A 342 30.51 38.38 -9.42
CA GLY A 342 31.64 39.29 -9.17
C GLY A 342 31.24 40.73 -8.88
N GLU A 343 29.94 41.04 -8.73
CA GLU A 343 29.41 42.38 -8.46
C GLU A 343 29.50 42.76 -6.97
N THR A 344 30.71 42.75 -6.43
CA THR A 344 30.99 42.98 -5.01
C THR A 344 30.37 44.25 -4.44
N LYS A 345 30.37 45.37 -5.23
CA LYS A 345 29.76 46.62 -4.79
C LYS A 345 28.25 46.50 -4.60
N ARG A 346 27.56 45.82 -5.52
CA ARG A 346 26.11 45.58 -5.43
C ARG A 346 25.78 44.65 -4.23
N ALA A 347 26.57 43.59 -4.06
CA ALA A 347 26.39 42.70 -2.90
C ALA A 347 26.50 43.48 -1.58
N LEU A 348 27.49 44.34 -1.41
CA LEU A 348 27.63 45.15 -0.20
C LEU A 348 26.47 46.13 -0.01
N ALA A 349 25.96 46.78 -1.08
CA ALA A 349 24.80 47.67 -1.02
C ALA A 349 23.51 46.94 -0.62
N LEU A 350 23.29 45.68 -1.09
CA LEU A 350 22.17 44.85 -0.70
C LEU A 350 22.21 44.43 0.77
N LEU A 351 23.40 44.26 1.34
CA LEU A 351 23.61 43.79 2.73
C LEU A 351 23.64 44.94 3.76
N GLU A 352 23.91 46.20 3.31
CA GLU A 352 24.01 47.36 4.19
C GLU A 352 22.79 47.57 5.10
N PRO A 353 21.54 47.48 4.61
CA PRO A 353 20.36 47.65 5.43
C PRO A 353 20.16 46.59 6.55
N LEU A 354 20.84 45.47 6.46
CA LEU A 354 20.70 44.35 7.44
C LEU A 354 21.57 44.59 8.68
N GLY A 355 22.53 45.48 8.59
CA GLY A 355 23.42 45.86 9.70
C GLY A 355 24.39 44.76 10.14
N GLY A 356 25.27 45.10 11.13
CA GLY A 356 26.33 44.18 11.58
C GLY A 356 25.88 43.11 12.58
N LYS A 357 24.63 43.12 13.01
CA LYS A 357 24.07 42.11 13.95
C LYS A 357 23.53 40.86 13.26
N ASP A 358 23.27 40.95 11.95
CA ASP A 358 22.85 39.80 11.16
C ASP A 358 24.05 38.90 10.80
N GLU A 359 24.14 37.75 11.38
CA GLU A 359 25.30 36.83 11.19
C GLU A 359 25.42 36.35 9.73
N ALA A 360 24.32 36.09 9.06
CA ALA A 360 24.32 35.69 7.65
C ALA A 360 24.76 36.81 6.73
N ALA A 361 24.34 38.05 7.00
CA ALA A 361 24.80 39.21 6.29
C ALA A 361 26.27 39.49 6.57
N ALA A 362 26.72 39.41 7.84
CA ALA A 362 28.11 39.61 8.23
C ALA A 362 29.06 38.60 7.55
N ALA A 363 28.66 37.33 7.44
CA ALA A 363 29.41 36.30 6.72
C ALA A 363 29.59 36.67 5.23
N ARG A 364 28.54 37.17 4.56
CA ARG A 364 28.59 37.62 3.16
C ARG A 364 29.40 38.88 2.98
N VAL A 365 29.33 39.84 3.90
CA VAL A 365 30.19 41.02 3.90
C VAL A 365 31.66 40.61 4.05
N LYS A 366 31.97 39.70 4.95
CA LYS A 366 33.34 39.15 5.11
C LYS A 366 33.82 38.49 3.82
N ARG A 367 32.97 37.68 3.16
CA ARG A 367 33.26 37.08 1.86
C ARG A 367 33.50 38.14 0.79
N ALA A 368 32.63 39.14 0.67
CA ALA A 368 32.75 40.23 -0.30
C ALA A 368 34.08 41.01 -0.17
N ARG A 369 34.61 41.12 1.03
CA ARG A 369 35.88 41.82 1.32
C ARG A 369 37.12 40.90 1.23
N SER A 370 36.96 39.60 1.10
CA SER A 370 38.08 38.63 0.92
C SER A 370 38.65 38.72 -0.49
N LYS A 371 39.86 38.23 -0.69
CA LYS A 371 40.53 38.19 -2.01
C LYS A 371 41.00 36.75 -2.30
N PRO A 372 40.39 36.08 -3.25
CA PRO A 372 39.25 36.50 -4.07
C PRO A 372 37.96 36.59 -3.24
N ALA A 373 37.07 37.51 -3.61
CA ALA A 373 35.77 37.69 -2.97
C ALA A 373 34.87 36.48 -3.16
N VAL A 374 35.08 35.71 -4.23
CA VAL A 374 34.36 34.49 -4.58
C VAL A 374 35.37 33.36 -4.78
N PRO A 375 35.21 32.16 -4.19
CA PRO A 375 36.06 31.03 -4.49
C PRO A 375 36.11 30.71 -5.98
N ALA A 376 37.25 30.30 -6.52
CA ALA A 376 37.40 29.95 -7.94
C ALA A 376 36.47 28.85 -8.41
N THR A 377 35.99 28.02 -7.49
CA THR A 377 35.01 26.92 -7.75
C THR A 377 33.57 27.40 -7.83
N LEU A 378 33.26 28.63 -7.37
CA LEU A 378 31.91 29.19 -7.39
C LEU A 378 31.73 30.06 -8.62
N THR A 379 30.98 29.60 -9.58
CA THR A 379 30.69 30.30 -10.84
C THR A 379 29.19 30.58 -10.94
N LEU A 380 28.80 31.46 -11.89
CA LEU A 380 27.39 31.73 -12.18
C LEU A 380 26.60 30.48 -12.53
N ALA A 381 27.27 29.46 -13.06
CA ALA A 381 26.63 28.21 -13.44
C ALA A 381 26.38 27.25 -12.27
N ASN A 382 27.09 27.38 -11.16
CA ASN A 382 27.08 26.41 -10.06
C ASN A 382 26.86 26.99 -8.66
N TYR A 383 26.45 28.26 -8.52
CA TYR A 383 26.12 28.79 -7.21
C TYR A 383 24.78 28.21 -6.69
N PRO A 384 24.65 28.02 -5.37
CA PRO A 384 23.51 27.30 -4.79
C PRO A 384 22.17 28.00 -5.06
N ALA A 385 21.16 27.21 -5.36
CA ALA A 385 19.78 27.68 -5.52
C ALA A 385 19.19 28.14 -4.18
N PRO A 386 18.29 29.15 -4.20
CA PRO A 386 17.49 29.47 -3.03
C PRO A 386 16.68 28.24 -2.59
N LEU A 387 16.50 28.10 -1.28
CA LEU A 387 15.70 27.05 -0.68
C LEU A 387 14.25 27.47 -0.65
N GLN A 388 13.33 26.51 -0.71
CA GLN A 388 11.91 26.73 -0.72
C GLN A 388 11.30 26.25 0.60
N ASP A 389 10.60 27.12 1.31
CA ASP A 389 9.79 26.78 2.48
C ASP A 389 8.32 27.00 2.13
N CYS A 390 7.58 25.90 1.97
CA CYS A 390 6.16 25.93 1.66
C CYS A 390 5.38 25.37 2.86
N ARG A 391 4.41 26.11 3.35
CA ARG A 391 3.58 25.75 4.50
C ARG A 391 2.11 25.77 4.11
N ASP A 392 1.40 24.72 4.49
CA ASP A 392 -0.04 24.70 4.37
C ASP A 392 -0.66 25.55 5.48
N THR A 393 -1.48 26.48 5.06
CA THR A 393 -2.20 27.35 5.96
C THR A 393 -3.71 27.12 5.77
N PRO A 394 -4.56 27.54 6.72
CA PRO A 394 -6.01 27.48 6.53
C PRO A 394 -6.51 28.22 5.28
N TYR A 395 -5.67 29.06 4.68
CA TYR A 395 -5.99 29.91 3.52
C TYR A 395 -5.35 29.44 2.23
N GLY A 396 -4.57 28.36 2.25
CA GLY A 396 -3.85 27.80 1.12
C GLY A 396 -2.37 27.59 1.43
N THR A 397 -1.64 27.07 0.46
CA THR A 397 -0.19 26.88 0.57
C THR A 397 0.52 28.22 0.32
N SER A 398 1.29 28.68 1.31
CA SER A 398 2.21 29.83 1.18
C SER A 398 3.63 29.33 1.01
N CYS A 399 4.34 29.85 0.04
CA CYS A 399 5.75 29.52 -0.21
C CYS A 399 6.61 30.78 -0.09
N GLU A 400 7.78 30.62 0.54
CA GLU A 400 8.82 31.66 0.55
C GLU A 400 10.18 31.09 0.10
N LEU A 401 11.06 31.94 -0.32
CA LEU A 401 12.43 31.56 -0.68
C LEU A 401 13.40 32.00 0.41
N LEU A 402 14.25 31.07 0.80
CA LEU A 402 15.26 31.27 1.81
C LEU A 402 16.67 31.25 1.18
N PRO A 403 17.66 31.98 1.74
CA PRO A 403 19.04 31.83 1.33
C PRO A 403 19.51 30.38 1.42
N SER A 404 20.39 29.95 0.55
CA SER A 404 20.93 28.59 0.47
C SER A 404 21.63 28.08 1.75
N ASP A 405 22.04 29.02 2.61
CA ASP A 405 22.66 28.75 3.92
C ASP A 405 21.74 29.06 5.11
N ALA A 406 20.43 29.24 4.87
CA ALA A 406 19.50 29.50 5.95
C ALA A 406 19.46 28.32 6.92
N ALA A 407 19.55 28.62 8.22
CA ALA A 407 19.55 27.61 9.25
C ALA A 407 18.25 26.74 9.16
N GLY A 408 18.42 25.43 8.98
CA GLY A 408 17.32 24.45 8.92
C GLY A 408 16.80 24.08 7.53
N SER A 409 17.19 24.80 6.46
CA SER A 409 16.59 24.60 5.14
C SER A 409 17.52 24.05 4.03
N GLY A 410 18.84 24.05 4.21
CA GLY A 410 19.82 23.52 3.25
C GLY A 410 21.08 22.96 3.88
N GLY A 411 21.14 23.00 5.20
CA GLY A 411 22.24 22.45 5.97
C GLY A 411 22.13 20.94 6.16
N PRO A 412 23.05 20.35 6.95
CA PRO A 412 23.05 18.93 7.21
C PRO A 412 21.72 18.39 7.72
N ALA A 413 20.91 19.19 8.43
CA ALA A 413 19.58 18.80 8.88
C ALA A 413 18.62 18.52 7.72
N ALA A 414 18.56 19.40 6.73
CA ALA A 414 17.68 19.19 5.56
C ALA A 414 18.16 18.02 4.71
N LEU A 415 19.48 17.84 4.57
CA LEU A 415 20.05 16.66 3.91
C LEU A 415 19.71 15.38 4.66
N ALA A 416 19.70 15.41 6.01
CA ALA A 416 19.28 14.29 6.84
C ALA A 416 17.79 13.93 6.63
N TYR A 417 16.89 14.92 6.61
CA TYR A 417 15.48 14.70 6.30
C TYR A 417 15.27 14.14 4.88
N ALA A 418 15.94 14.71 3.89
CA ALA A 418 15.85 14.24 2.52
C ALA A 418 16.39 12.82 2.33
N ALA A 419 17.49 12.47 2.97
CA ALA A 419 18.06 11.13 2.98
C ALA A 419 17.12 10.13 3.71
N TYR A 420 16.55 10.54 4.84
CA TYR A 420 15.58 9.74 5.59
C TYR A 420 14.32 9.44 4.76
N ALA A 421 13.80 10.45 4.05
CA ALA A 421 12.65 10.27 3.17
C ALA A 421 12.92 9.31 1.99
N ARG A 422 14.17 9.22 1.52
CA ARG A 422 14.60 8.24 0.50
C ARG A 422 14.97 6.88 1.08
N GLU A 423 14.78 6.67 2.39
CA GLU A 423 15.19 5.46 3.12
C GLU A 423 16.73 5.22 3.11
N ASP A 424 17.53 6.24 2.78
CA ASP A 424 18.97 6.20 2.91
C ASP A 424 19.37 6.58 4.35
N TYR A 425 19.16 5.62 5.24
CA TYR A 425 19.33 5.85 6.68
C TYR A 425 20.79 6.10 7.08
N GLN A 426 21.76 5.58 6.34
CA GLN A 426 23.18 5.80 6.67
C GLN A 426 23.57 7.25 6.35
N GLU A 427 23.18 7.77 5.22
CA GLU A 427 23.38 9.18 4.88
C GLU A 427 22.57 10.09 5.80
N ALA A 428 21.32 9.74 6.12
CA ALA A 428 20.49 10.49 7.06
C ALA A 428 21.18 10.62 8.44
N ILE A 429 21.74 9.54 8.97
CA ILE A 429 22.49 9.56 10.25
C ILE A 429 23.76 10.39 10.13
N ALA A 430 24.51 10.26 9.04
CA ALA A 430 25.74 11.01 8.84
C ALA A 430 25.47 12.52 8.81
N GLN A 431 24.42 12.95 8.10
CA GLN A 431 24.03 14.35 8.02
C GLN A 431 23.40 14.85 9.34
N ALA A 432 22.59 14.04 10.02
CA ALA A 432 22.04 14.41 11.33
C ALA A 432 23.14 14.60 12.40
N ARG A 433 24.20 13.78 12.38
CA ARG A 433 25.38 13.99 13.25
C ARG A 433 26.06 15.31 12.97
N LYS A 434 26.29 15.67 11.68
CA LYS A 434 26.86 16.97 11.29
C LYS A 434 25.98 18.13 11.72
N ALA A 435 24.65 17.96 11.65
CA ALA A 435 23.72 18.98 12.11
C ALA A 435 23.84 19.23 13.61
N VAL A 436 23.92 18.17 14.41
CA VAL A 436 24.11 18.25 15.87
C VAL A 436 25.49 18.80 16.24
N GLU A 437 26.55 18.49 15.47
CA GLU A 437 27.88 19.07 15.67
C GLU A 437 27.89 20.60 15.47
N GLN A 438 27.06 21.11 14.56
CA GLN A 438 26.96 22.57 14.30
C GLN A 438 26.19 23.30 15.41
N ASP A 439 25.16 22.69 15.98
CA ASP A 439 24.38 23.25 17.09
C ASP A 439 23.98 22.15 18.09
N PRO A 440 24.89 21.80 19.03
CA PRO A 440 24.66 20.72 19.99
C PRO A 440 23.54 20.99 21.00
N ALA A 441 23.19 22.26 21.23
CA ALA A 441 22.14 22.65 22.17
C ALA A 441 20.73 22.57 21.57
N ASN A 442 20.61 22.42 20.27
CA ASN A 442 19.34 22.40 19.54
C ASN A 442 18.61 21.07 19.74
N LYS A 443 17.49 21.12 20.49
CA LYS A 443 16.70 19.94 20.81
C LYS A 443 16.10 19.28 19.57
N GLU A 444 15.74 20.03 18.55
CA GLU A 444 15.17 19.49 17.31
C GLU A 444 16.20 18.69 16.51
N LEU A 445 17.44 19.16 16.45
CA LEU A 445 18.54 18.43 15.81
C LEU A 445 18.90 17.15 16.60
N GLN A 446 18.83 17.21 17.94
CA GLN A 446 18.99 16.01 18.78
C GLN A 446 17.87 15.00 18.52
N ARG A 447 16.62 15.46 18.37
CA ARG A 447 15.49 14.58 18.00
C ARG A 447 15.68 13.99 16.59
N LEU A 448 16.10 14.82 15.63
CA LEU A 448 16.38 14.35 14.26
C LEU A 448 17.44 13.24 14.28
N LEU A 449 18.55 13.43 15.00
CA LEU A 449 19.58 12.41 15.12
C LEU A 449 19.03 11.14 15.78
N THR A 450 18.25 11.25 16.84
CA THR A 450 17.66 10.10 17.52
C THR A 450 16.68 9.35 16.61
N THR A 451 15.87 10.08 15.83
CA THR A 451 14.93 9.50 14.85
C THR A 451 15.68 8.77 13.73
N THR A 452 16.74 9.39 13.18
CA THR A 452 17.53 8.75 12.12
C THR A 452 18.28 7.52 12.62
N LEU A 453 18.85 7.56 13.83
CA LEU A 453 19.49 6.43 14.50
C LEU A 453 18.51 5.27 14.74
N ALA A 454 17.27 5.58 15.14
CA ALA A 454 16.20 4.59 15.32
C ALA A 454 15.83 3.88 14.00
N ALA A 455 16.20 4.41 12.84
CA ALA A 455 16.04 3.76 11.54
C ALA A 455 17.28 2.93 11.11
N GLY A 456 18.36 2.97 11.87
CA GLY A 456 19.65 2.40 11.53
C GLY A 456 19.86 0.91 11.84
N ASN A 457 21.13 0.50 11.93
CA ASN A 457 21.54 -0.85 12.29
C ASN A 457 21.53 -1.07 13.82
N ALA A 458 21.86 -2.28 14.29
CA ALA A 458 21.80 -2.65 15.69
C ALA A 458 22.60 -1.70 16.62
N THR A 459 23.80 -1.26 16.21
CA THR A 459 24.62 -0.34 17.01
C THR A 459 23.96 1.05 17.09
N GLN A 460 23.38 1.51 16.00
CA GLN A 460 22.68 2.79 15.91
C GLN A 460 21.36 2.77 16.70
N LEU A 461 20.65 1.63 16.70
CA LEU A 461 19.46 1.44 17.55
C LEU A 461 19.82 1.51 19.04
N ALA A 462 20.92 0.90 19.47
CA ALA A 462 21.37 1.00 20.87
C ALA A 462 21.78 2.44 21.25
N GLU A 463 22.38 3.20 20.34
CA GLU A 463 22.65 4.62 20.56
C GLU A 463 21.35 5.44 20.68
N ALA A 464 20.34 5.14 19.84
CA ALA A 464 19.02 5.79 19.90
C ALA A 464 18.33 5.50 21.25
N GLU A 465 18.37 4.24 21.71
CA GLU A 465 17.81 3.82 22.99
C GLU A 465 18.43 4.60 24.16
N LYS A 466 19.78 4.70 24.20
CA LYS A 466 20.49 5.47 25.21
C LYS A 466 20.04 6.93 25.22
N ARG A 467 19.97 7.58 24.06
CA ARG A 467 19.55 8.99 23.94
C ARG A 467 18.10 9.20 24.36
N MET A 468 17.21 8.27 24.02
CA MET A 468 15.82 8.33 24.48
C MET A 468 15.72 8.12 25.99
N GLY A 469 16.54 7.23 26.56
CA GLY A 469 16.64 7.04 28.00
C GLY A 469 17.10 8.30 28.75
N GLU A 470 18.11 9.00 28.23
CA GLU A 470 18.57 10.29 28.77
C GLU A 470 17.49 11.39 28.69
N ALA A 471 16.75 11.45 27.58
CA ALA A 471 15.63 12.37 27.42
C ALA A 471 14.48 12.07 28.40
N LEU A 472 14.16 10.78 28.59
CA LEU A 472 13.14 10.34 29.55
C LEU A 472 13.56 10.54 31.01
N ALA A 473 14.87 10.46 31.33
CA ALA A 473 15.36 10.80 32.66
C ALA A 473 15.09 12.27 33.03
N ALA A 474 15.08 13.16 32.04
CA ALA A 474 14.73 14.55 32.21
C ALA A 474 13.20 14.82 32.18
N GLN A 475 12.43 13.97 31.50
CA GLN A 475 10.99 14.08 31.31
C GLN A 475 10.32 12.69 31.43
N PRO A 476 10.20 12.09 32.63
CA PRO A 476 9.78 10.70 32.80
C PRO A 476 8.34 10.40 32.29
N ASP A 477 7.47 11.37 32.33
CA ASP A 477 6.05 11.24 31.98
C ASP A 477 5.72 11.83 30.59
N ASP A 478 6.73 12.01 29.72
CA ASP A 478 6.46 12.46 28.34
C ASP A 478 5.93 11.29 27.49
N PRO A 479 4.63 11.28 27.15
CA PRO A 479 4.02 10.16 26.44
C PRO A 479 4.58 9.98 25.04
N ALA A 480 5.05 11.06 24.39
CA ALA A 480 5.61 10.98 23.05
C ALA A 480 6.99 10.29 23.06
N LEU A 481 7.84 10.62 24.04
CA LEU A 481 9.14 9.96 24.22
C LEU A 481 8.97 8.48 24.63
N LEU A 482 8.02 8.17 25.51
CA LEU A 482 7.70 6.79 25.89
C LEU A 482 7.23 5.98 24.68
N MET A 483 6.31 6.52 23.87
CA MET A 483 5.86 5.84 22.65
C MET A 483 7.00 5.64 21.64
N GLN A 484 7.85 6.65 21.44
CA GLN A 484 8.99 6.55 20.53
C GLN A 484 9.97 5.45 20.99
N ARG A 485 10.25 5.36 22.30
CA ARG A 485 11.09 4.27 22.86
C ARG A 485 10.40 2.92 22.75
N GLY A 486 9.09 2.85 22.95
CA GLY A 486 8.32 1.63 22.73
C GLY A 486 8.44 1.11 21.29
N TYR A 487 8.32 1.98 20.29
CA TYR A 487 8.52 1.59 18.87
C TYR A 487 9.98 1.17 18.59
N LEU A 488 10.96 1.83 19.23
CA LEU A 488 12.36 1.45 19.13
C LEU A 488 12.59 0.04 19.69
N HIS A 489 12.04 -0.26 20.87
CA HIS A 489 12.11 -1.59 21.50
C HIS A 489 11.43 -2.67 20.63
N GLN A 490 10.29 -2.37 19.98
CA GLN A 490 9.68 -3.28 19.01
C GLN A 490 10.64 -3.60 17.85
N ARG A 491 11.29 -2.57 17.32
CA ARG A 491 12.26 -2.72 16.23
C ARG A 491 13.50 -3.52 16.64
N MET A 492 13.90 -3.42 17.90
CA MET A 492 15.01 -4.19 18.50
C MET A 492 14.61 -5.64 18.83
N GLY A 493 13.34 -6.03 18.60
CA GLY A 493 12.84 -7.36 18.96
C GLY A 493 12.65 -7.55 20.48
N GLN A 494 12.43 -6.47 21.22
CA GLN A 494 12.24 -6.42 22.67
C GLN A 494 10.78 -6.09 23.03
N PRO A 495 9.79 -6.93 22.69
CA PRO A 495 8.38 -6.60 22.82
C PRO A 495 7.92 -6.38 24.27
N ARG A 496 8.63 -6.94 25.26
CA ARG A 496 8.33 -6.73 26.68
C ARG A 496 8.61 -5.28 27.08
N LEU A 497 9.78 -4.75 26.74
CA LEU A 497 10.14 -3.36 27.02
C LEU A 497 9.25 -2.39 26.24
N ALA A 498 8.89 -2.73 25.00
CA ALA A 498 7.92 -1.94 24.23
C ALA A 498 6.56 -1.87 24.92
N LEU A 499 6.07 -3.00 25.46
CA LEU A 499 4.81 -3.06 26.20
C LEU A 499 4.85 -2.19 27.46
N GLU A 500 5.93 -2.24 28.22
CA GLU A 500 6.15 -1.41 29.41
C GLU A 500 6.07 0.09 29.05
N ASP A 501 6.72 0.51 27.97
CA ASP A 501 6.71 1.89 27.52
C ASP A 501 5.34 2.34 27.05
N PHE A 502 4.60 1.52 26.28
CA PHE A 502 3.24 1.87 25.84
C PHE A 502 2.26 1.95 27.02
N GLN A 503 2.39 1.05 27.99
CA GLN A 503 1.58 1.09 29.20
C GLN A 503 1.89 2.33 30.04
N ALA A 504 3.17 2.69 30.19
CA ALA A 504 3.59 3.92 30.84
C ALA A 504 3.04 5.16 30.12
N ALA A 505 3.17 5.21 28.78
CA ALA A 505 2.61 6.30 27.98
C ALA A 505 1.11 6.46 28.22
N ARG A 506 0.34 5.36 28.18
CA ARG A 506 -1.11 5.38 28.44
C ARG A 506 -1.45 5.83 29.86
N ALA A 507 -0.66 5.41 30.85
CA ALA A 507 -0.87 5.78 32.24
C ALA A 507 -0.75 7.30 32.49
N THR A 508 -0.03 8.05 31.64
CA THR A 508 0.03 9.52 31.71
C THR A 508 -1.33 10.20 31.44
N GLY A 509 -2.30 9.51 30.82
CA GLY A 509 -3.58 10.06 30.39
C GLY A 509 -3.49 11.06 29.24
N LYS A 510 -2.29 11.30 28.67
CA LYS A 510 -2.00 12.25 27.58
C LYS A 510 -1.53 11.57 26.30
N ALA A 511 -1.37 10.24 26.31
CA ALA A 511 -1.00 9.48 25.11
C ALA A 511 -2.16 9.52 24.09
N PRO A 512 -1.84 9.49 22.77
CA PRO A 512 -2.87 9.41 21.76
C PRO A 512 -3.68 8.12 21.91
N PRO A 513 -4.99 8.12 21.57
CA PRO A 513 -5.87 6.94 21.69
C PRO A 513 -5.34 5.69 20.96
N THR A 514 -4.50 5.87 19.94
CA THR A 514 -3.86 4.78 19.18
C THR A 514 -2.96 3.88 20.03
N VAL A 515 -2.48 4.34 21.19
CA VAL A 515 -1.64 3.55 22.11
C VAL A 515 -2.27 2.20 22.50
N ILE A 516 -3.60 2.09 22.48
CA ILE A 516 -4.32 0.84 22.70
C ILE A 516 -3.93 -0.23 21.67
N LEU A 517 -3.79 0.17 20.40
CA LEU A 517 -3.34 -0.74 19.33
C LEU A 517 -1.89 -1.18 19.56
N ASP A 518 -1.02 -0.21 19.93
CA ASP A 518 0.39 -0.47 20.18
C ASP A 518 0.56 -1.45 21.35
N GLU A 519 -0.21 -1.28 22.45
CA GLU A 519 -0.28 -2.26 23.55
C GLU A 519 -0.75 -3.64 23.05
N GLY A 520 -1.81 -3.68 22.23
CA GLY A 520 -2.32 -4.94 21.68
C GLY A 520 -1.28 -5.69 20.86
N TYR A 521 -0.57 -5.00 19.98
CA TYR A 521 0.49 -5.59 19.18
C TYR A 521 1.72 -6.00 20.03
N ALA A 522 2.09 -5.19 21.03
CA ALA A 522 3.17 -5.53 21.94
C ALA A 522 2.83 -6.77 22.79
N LEU A 523 1.59 -6.87 23.32
CA LEU A 523 1.09 -8.07 24.00
C LEU A 523 1.18 -9.32 23.10
N SER A 524 0.78 -9.18 21.85
CA SER A 524 0.98 -10.24 20.86
C SER A 524 2.46 -10.63 20.75
N GLY A 525 3.37 -9.64 20.71
CA GLY A 525 4.81 -9.86 20.61
C GLY A 525 5.39 -10.61 21.82
N VAL A 526 4.89 -10.41 23.04
CA VAL A 526 5.29 -11.16 24.24
C VAL A 526 4.62 -12.52 24.36
N GLY A 527 3.66 -12.84 23.47
CA GLY A 527 2.95 -14.14 23.46
C GLY A 527 1.65 -14.15 24.25
N ASP A 528 1.23 -13.06 24.85
CA ASP A 528 -0.07 -12.93 25.51
C ASP A 528 -1.17 -12.70 24.47
N LYS A 529 -1.66 -13.79 23.87
CA LYS A 529 -2.70 -13.74 22.85
C LYS A 529 -4.04 -13.23 23.40
N ARG A 530 -4.38 -13.56 24.65
CA ARG A 530 -5.67 -13.16 25.24
C ARG A 530 -5.68 -11.66 25.51
N GLY A 531 -4.65 -11.15 26.18
CA GLY A 531 -4.50 -9.71 26.42
C GLY A 531 -4.45 -8.92 25.12
N ALA A 532 -3.74 -9.44 24.09
CA ALA A 532 -3.71 -8.82 22.76
C ALA A 532 -5.10 -8.71 22.14
N VAL A 533 -5.87 -9.82 22.12
CA VAL A 533 -7.24 -9.84 21.57
C VAL A 533 -8.16 -8.88 22.31
N GLU A 534 -8.08 -8.81 23.64
CA GLU A 534 -8.87 -7.87 24.46
C GLU A 534 -8.56 -6.42 24.11
N LYS A 535 -7.26 -6.06 24.00
CA LYS A 535 -6.85 -4.70 23.63
C LYS A 535 -7.24 -4.32 22.22
N LEU A 536 -7.07 -5.23 21.25
CA LEU A 536 -7.46 -4.98 19.87
C LEU A 536 -8.99 -4.84 19.74
N LYS A 537 -9.79 -5.62 20.48
CA LYS A 537 -11.25 -5.45 20.56
C LYS A 537 -11.61 -4.10 21.18
N GLN A 538 -10.95 -3.73 22.28
CA GLN A 538 -11.14 -2.41 22.88
C GLN A 538 -10.85 -1.28 21.88
N ALA A 539 -9.82 -1.41 21.03
CA ALA A 539 -9.52 -0.43 19.99
C ALA A 539 -10.65 -0.32 18.95
N ILE A 540 -11.29 -1.43 18.58
CA ILE A 540 -12.47 -1.40 17.68
C ILE A 540 -13.64 -0.70 18.36
N ASP A 541 -13.92 -0.99 19.65
CA ASP A 541 -15.00 -0.35 20.43
C ASP A 541 -14.76 1.15 20.60
N GLU A 542 -13.52 1.59 20.86
CA GLU A 542 -13.14 3.00 20.92
C GLU A 542 -13.33 3.71 19.57
N ALA A 543 -13.03 3.01 18.47
CA ALA A 543 -13.26 3.54 17.14
C ALA A 543 -14.75 3.67 16.80
N ASP A 544 -15.58 2.69 17.22
CA ASP A 544 -17.03 2.76 17.05
C ASP A 544 -17.68 3.87 17.89
N ALA A 545 -17.10 4.14 19.06
CA ALA A 545 -17.51 5.25 19.91
C ALA A 545 -17.00 6.63 19.45
N GLY A 546 -16.25 6.68 18.32
CA GLY A 546 -15.67 7.92 17.78
C GLY A 546 -14.54 8.52 18.62
N ARG A 547 -13.96 7.77 19.57
CA ARG A 547 -12.83 8.21 20.41
C ARG A 547 -11.47 7.83 19.81
N LEU A 548 -11.45 6.91 18.84
CA LEU A 548 -10.27 6.51 18.11
C LEU A 548 -10.56 6.57 16.60
N GLU A 549 -9.78 7.33 15.86
CA GLU A 549 -9.89 7.36 14.40
C GLU A 549 -9.02 6.27 13.78
N LEU A 550 -9.66 5.33 13.07
CA LEU A 550 -9.00 4.30 12.29
C LEU A 550 -9.36 4.47 10.82
N THR A 551 -8.36 4.46 9.95
CA THR A 551 -8.63 4.32 8.52
C THR A 551 -9.33 2.97 8.25
N PRO A 552 -10.10 2.83 7.17
CA PRO A 552 -10.73 1.55 6.83
C PRO A 552 -9.75 0.39 6.80
N GLN A 553 -8.52 0.61 6.31
CA GLN A 553 -7.49 -0.43 6.26
C GLN A 553 -6.96 -0.77 7.67
N GLN A 554 -6.68 0.20 8.51
CA GLN A 554 -6.25 -0.06 9.89
C GLN A 554 -7.30 -0.84 10.68
N ARG A 555 -8.59 -0.49 10.52
CA ARG A 555 -9.69 -1.23 11.12
C ARG A 555 -9.75 -2.68 10.60
N PHE A 556 -9.59 -2.88 9.30
CA PHE A 556 -9.54 -4.20 8.69
C PHE A 556 -8.35 -5.02 9.22
N ASP A 557 -7.15 -4.42 9.29
CA ASP A 557 -5.93 -5.07 9.76
C ASP A 557 -6.04 -5.45 11.24
N THR A 558 -6.63 -4.59 12.08
CA THR A 558 -6.90 -4.88 13.50
C THR A 558 -7.84 -6.07 13.64
N ARG A 559 -8.95 -6.09 12.88
CA ARG A 559 -9.91 -7.21 12.84
C ARG A 559 -9.28 -8.51 12.30
N SER A 560 -8.35 -8.40 11.35
CA SER A 560 -7.55 -9.53 10.84
C SER A 560 -6.59 -10.07 11.89
N GLY A 561 -5.96 -9.18 12.67
CA GLY A 561 -5.12 -9.54 13.80
C GLY A 561 -5.90 -10.31 14.88
N ILE A 562 -7.08 -9.82 15.27
CA ILE A 562 -7.98 -10.51 16.21
C ILE A 562 -8.34 -11.90 15.68
N ALA A 563 -8.76 -12.01 14.41
CA ALA A 563 -9.13 -13.26 13.78
C ALA A 563 -7.98 -14.29 13.75
N GLY A 564 -6.75 -13.82 13.51
CA GLY A 564 -5.54 -14.66 13.51
C GLY A 564 -5.17 -15.16 14.90
N LEU A 565 -5.16 -14.27 15.91
CA LEU A 565 -4.80 -14.59 17.28
C LEU A 565 -5.81 -15.51 17.99
N SER A 566 -7.11 -15.34 17.67
CA SER A 566 -8.21 -16.11 18.28
C SER A 566 -8.51 -17.44 17.57
N ARG A 567 -7.80 -17.77 16.47
CA ARG A 567 -8.08 -18.99 15.70
C ARG A 567 -7.47 -20.22 16.35
N GLU A 568 -8.27 -21.02 17.01
CA GLU A 568 -7.88 -22.32 17.59
C GLU A 568 -8.18 -23.50 16.64
N TRP A 569 -9.23 -23.42 15.85
CA TRP A 569 -9.68 -24.44 14.92
C TRP A 569 -9.77 -23.90 13.50
N GLY A 570 -9.58 -24.78 12.57
CA GLY A 570 -9.83 -24.50 11.18
C GLY A 570 -9.76 -25.77 10.34
N GLY A 571 -10.05 -25.60 9.06
CA GLY A 571 -9.97 -26.71 8.12
C GLY A 571 -10.13 -26.24 6.70
N TYR A 572 -9.96 -27.18 5.78
CA TYR A 572 -10.23 -26.93 4.37
C TYR A 572 -10.71 -28.19 3.68
N VAL A 573 -11.44 -27.99 2.61
CA VAL A 573 -11.79 -29.02 1.64
C VAL A 573 -11.31 -28.54 0.28
N SER A 574 -10.60 -29.39 -0.44
CA SER A 574 -10.12 -29.08 -1.78
C SER A 574 -10.35 -30.23 -2.76
N ALA A 575 -10.57 -29.85 -4.02
CA ALA A 575 -10.58 -30.77 -5.14
C ALA A 575 -9.67 -30.20 -6.24
N GLY A 576 -8.70 -30.98 -6.72
CA GLY A 576 -7.73 -30.55 -7.70
C GLY A 576 -7.58 -31.50 -8.86
N TYR A 577 -7.53 -30.97 -10.08
CA TYR A 577 -7.17 -31.68 -11.29
C TYR A 577 -5.67 -31.53 -11.56
N ARG A 578 -4.97 -32.61 -11.82
CA ARG A 578 -3.53 -32.72 -12.00
C ARG A 578 -2.68 -32.28 -10.79
N GLY A 579 -3.23 -32.36 -9.55
CA GLY A 579 -2.47 -32.13 -8.33
C GLY A 579 -2.05 -30.68 -8.08
N ALA A 580 -2.78 -29.69 -8.65
CA ALA A 580 -2.64 -28.30 -8.24
C ALA A 580 -2.91 -28.21 -6.73
N ARG A 581 -1.91 -27.75 -5.98
CA ARG A 581 -2.03 -27.66 -4.52
C ARG A 581 -2.46 -26.26 -4.13
N PRO A 582 -3.34 -26.10 -3.15
CA PRO A 582 -3.64 -24.78 -2.61
C PRO A 582 -2.41 -24.22 -1.90
N ALA A 583 -1.92 -23.05 -2.32
CA ALA A 583 -0.75 -22.40 -1.75
C ALA A 583 -0.91 -22.06 -0.26
N SER A 584 -2.14 -21.87 0.21
CA SER A 584 -2.46 -21.38 1.56
C SER A 584 -2.83 -22.47 2.58
N SER A 585 -3.09 -23.68 2.15
CA SER A 585 -3.55 -24.74 3.05
C SER A 585 -2.41 -25.60 3.53
N GLY A 586 -1.48 -25.03 4.25
CA GLY A 586 -0.42 -25.76 4.90
C GLY A 586 -0.04 -27.00 4.09
N LEU A 587 0.97 -26.96 3.46
CA LEU A 587 1.68 -27.90 2.65
C LEU A 587 1.83 -29.25 3.34
N GLY A 588 0.74 -29.89 3.66
CA GLY A 588 0.72 -31.24 4.17
C GLY A 588 1.02 -32.18 3.02
N GLY A 589 2.15 -32.86 3.13
CA GLY A 589 2.71 -33.68 2.13
C GLY A 589 1.80 -34.80 1.63
N ALA A 590 0.98 -34.51 0.64
CA ALA A 590 0.64 -35.58 -0.27
C ALA A 590 1.87 -35.88 -1.08
N ALA A 591 2.36 -37.11 -1.04
CA ALA A 591 3.41 -37.55 -1.94
C ALA A 591 3.03 -37.16 -3.37
N ILE A 592 4.02 -36.72 -4.17
CA ILE A 592 3.79 -36.35 -5.55
C ILE A 592 3.12 -37.53 -6.24
N THR A 593 1.91 -37.32 -6.66
CA THR A 593 1.10 -38.38 -7.20
C THR A 593 1.30 -38.47 -8.71
N VAL A 594 1.20 -39.66 -9.16
CA VAL A 594 1.17 -40.26 -10.48
C VAL A 594 1.05 -39.29 -11.67
N PRO A 595 1.92 -39.45 -12.70
CA PRO A 595 1.75 -38.74 -13.96
C PRO A 595 0.43 -39.17 -14.62
N GLY A 596 -0.42 -38.24 -14.97
CA GLY A 596 -1.67 -38.49 -15.67
C GLY A 596 -2.81 -37.53 -15.28
N ASP A 597 -3.94 -37.65 -15.99
CA ASP A 597 -5.15 -36.90 -15.71
C ASP A 597 -5.86 -37.54 -14.50
N ALA A 598 -5.77 -36.89 -13.37
CA ALA A 598 -6.36 -37.35 -12.12
C ALA A 598 -6.99 -36.19 -11.35
N VAL A 599 -8.10 -36.47 -10.67
CA VAL A 599 -8.78 -35.58 -9.76
C VAL A 599 -8.59 -36.06 -8.33
N PHE A 600 -8.01 -35.23 -7.51
CA PHE A 600 -7.78 -35.49 -6.09
C PHE A 600 -8.69 -34.65 -5.22
N SER A 601 -9.11 -35.20 -4.10
CA SER A 601 -9.78 -34.43 -3.05
C SER A 601 -9.04 -34.60 -1.73
N THR A 602 -9.08 -33.55 -0.94
CA THR A 602 -8.51 -33.51 0.40
C THR A 602 -9.44 -32.76 1.33
N ALA A 603 -9.69 -33.28 2.50
CA ALA A 603 -10.36 -32.61 3.60
C ALA A 603 -9.44 -32.66 4.82
N GLU A 604 -9.20 -31.51 5.44
CA GLU A 604 -8.36 -31.41 6.63
C GLU A 604 -9.04 -30.57 7.70
N ILE A 605 -8.92 -30.98 8.94
CA ILE A 605 -9.25 -30.21 10.13
C ILE A 605 -8.02 -30.14 11.01
N PHE A 606 -7.74 -28.96 11.56
CA PHE A 606 -6.64 -28.77 12.49
C PHE A 606 -7.07 -28.08 13.78
N TRP A 607 -6.31 -28.32 14.81
CA TRP A 607 -6.44 -27.71 16.11
C TRP A 607 -5.11 -27.17 16.61
N ARG A 608 -5.15 -25.92 17.11
CA ARG A 608 -4.04 -25.21 17.74
C ARG A 608 -4.29 -25.18 19.25
N PRO A 609 -3.62 -25.98 20.05
CA PRO A 609 -3.70 -25.87 21.52
C PRO A 609 -3.31 -24.47 21.95
N SER A 610 -4.17 -23.79 22.72
CA SER A 610 -4.07 -22.35 22.95
C SER A 610 -2.74 -21.90 23.57
N ASP A 611 -2.15 -22.68 24.46
CA ASP A 611 -0.96 -22.26 25.21
C ASP A 611 0.25 -23.19 25.00
N PHE A 612 0.08 -24.31 24.28
CA PHE A 612 1.13 -25.28 24.03
C PHE A 612 1.85 -24.99 22.71
N LEU A 613 3.12 -24.56 22.78
CA LEU A 613 3.98 -24.22 21.64
C LEU A 613 3.37 -23.21 20.66
N ASN A 614 2.35 -22.48 21.08
CA ASN A 614 1.65 -21.48 20.27
C ASN A 614 1.86 -20.08 20.84
N SER A 615 2.34 -19.15 19.99
CA SER A 615 2.46 -17.73 20.29
C SER A 615 2.15 -16.93 19.01
N SER A 616 2.33 -15.61 19.03
CA SER A 616 2.26 -14.80 17.83
C SER A 616 3.36 -15.10 16.81
N THR A 617 4.52 -15.61 17.28
CA THR A 617 5.71 -15.85 16.45
C THR A 617 5.94 -17.31 16.10
N ARG A 618 5.21 -18.26 16.72
CA ARG A 618 5.32 -19.70 16.46
C ARG A 618 3.96 -20.37 16.49
N THR A 619 3.83 -21.42 15.70
CA THR A 619 2.55 -22.16 15.59
C THR A 619 2.79 -23.66 15.67
N PHE A 620 2.01 -24.33 16.53
CA PHE A 620 1.92 -25.78 16.61
C PHE A 620 0.48 -26.22 16.33
N GLU A 621 0.31 -27.21 15.47
CA GLU A 621 -1.00 -27.71 15.07
C GLU A 621 -1.02 -29.23 15.09
N LEU A 622 -2.12 -29.79 15.60
CA LEU A 622 -2.51 -31.16 15.39
C LEU A 622 -3.59 -31.20 14.30
N TYR A 623 -3.49 -32.11 13.36
CA TYR A 623 -4.46 -32.20 12.28
C TYR A 623 -4.85 -33.61 11.92
N GLY A 624 -6.09 -33.74 11.44
CA GLY A 624 -6.60 -34.90 10.78
C GLY A 624 -6.92 -34.64 9.33
N ARG A 625 -6.55 -35.54 8.43
CA ARG A 625 -6.71 -35.37 6.98
C ARG A 625 -7.30 -36.62 6.37
N LEU A 626 -8.21 -36.41 5.43
CA LEU A 626 -8.70 -37.43 4.50
C LEU A 626 -8.31 -37.05 3.08
N SER A 627 -7.68 -37.93 2.36
CA SER A 627 -7.31 -37.74 0.96
C SER A 627 -7.87 -38.86 0.11
N ASN A 628 -8.34 -38.55 -1.09
CA ASN A 628 -8.93 -39.51 -2.01
C ASN A 628 -8.63 -39.14 -3.46
N THR A 629 -8.51 -40.14 -4.33
CA THR A 629 -8.43 -39.95 -5.78
C THR A 629 -9.83 -40.19 -6.37
N LEU A 630 -10.53 -39.10 -6.71
CA LEU A 630 -11.89 -39.17 -7.25
C LEU A 630 -11.92 -39.76 -8.66
N TYR A 631 -10.94 -39.42 -9.47
CA TYR A 631 -10.77 -39.90 -10.84
C TYR A 631 -9.29 -40.08 -11.17
N ASN A 632 -8.95 -41.11 -11.90
CA ASN A 632 -7.59 -41.38 -12.38
C ASN A 632 -7.65 -42.12 -13.72
N LYS A 633 -7.22 -41.43 -14.78
CA LYS A 633 -7.16 -42.01 -16.13
C LYS A 633 -6.09 -43.10 -16.26
N GLY A 634 -5.24 -43.24 -15.24
CA GLY A 634 -4.06 -44.10 -15.29
C GLY A 634 -2.87 -43.42 -15.93
N GLY A 635 -1.73 -44.07 -15.91
CA GLY A 635 -0.49 -43.60 -16.49
C GLY A 635 0.05 -44.58 -17.54
N LYS A 636 0.79 -44.04 -18.46
CA LYS A 636 1.62 -44.84 -19.36
C LYS A 636 3.06 -44.77 -18.88
N THR A 637 3.73 -45.91 -18.79
CA THR A 637 5.17 -45.98 -18.57
C THR A 637 5.83 -46.00 -19.95
N SER A 638 6.69 -45.05 -20.26
CA SER A 638 7.41 -45.04 -21.53
C SER A 638 8.27 -46.30 -21.67
N SER A 639 8.43 -46.74 -22.90
CA SER A 639 9.40 -47.79 -23.22
C SER A 639 10.81 -47.36 -22.81
N GLN A 640 11.53 -48.24 -22.15
CA GLN A 640 12.94 -48.00 -21.79
C GLN A 640 13.78 -49.26 -21.97
N THR A 641 14.99 -49.13 -22.42
CA THR A 641 15.95 -50.20 -22.48
C THR A 641 16.71 -50.29 -21.17
N VAL A 642 16.66 -51.39 -20.47
CA VAL A 642 17.36 -51.59 -19.18
C VAL A 642 18.37 -52.71 -19.31
N SER A 643 19.44 -52.64 -18.51
CA SER A 643 20.43 -53.73 -18.43
C SER A 643 19.80 -55.01 -17.88
N ASP A 644 20.02 -56.15 -18.52
CA ASP A 644 19.56 -57.43 -18.01
C ASP A 644 20.68 -58.09 -17.19
N PRO A 645 20.44 -58.39 -15.89
CA PRO A 645 21.44 -59.08 -15.10
C PRO A 645 21.77 -60.47 -15.61
N CYS A 646 20.95 -61.07 -16.52
CA CYS A 646 21.22 -62.34 -17.20
C CYS A 646 22.10 -62.21 -18.45
N GLY A 647 22.50 -60.96 -18.77
CA GLY A 647 23.31 -60.62 -19.98
C GLY A 647 22.51 -59.89 -21.02
N GLY A 648 23.10 -58.79 -21.53
CA GLY A 648 22.48 -57.95 -22.54
C GLY A 648 21.55 -56.84 -22.00
N THR A 649 20.61 -56.42 -22.83
CA THR A 649 19.60 -55.40 -22.51
C THR A 649 18.21 -55.91 -22.80
N ILE A 650 17.22 -55.44 -22.05
CA ILE A 650 15.80 -55.73 -22.28
C ILE A 650 15.06 -54.44 -22.60
N ASP A 651 14.27 -54.46 -23.65
CA ASP A 651 13.35 -53.39 -23.99
C ASP A 651 12.04 -53.61 -23.20
N VAL A 652 11.82 -52.73 -22.27
CA VAL A 652 10.56 -52.72 -21.52
C VAL A 652 9.54 -51.96 -22.36
N ALA A 653 8.52 -52.65 -22.82
CA ALA A 653 7.46 -52.03 -23.62
C ALA A 653 6.63 -51.04 -22.80
N GLU A 654 6.07 -50.07 -23.50
CA GLU A 654 5.11 -49.15 -22.91
C GLU A 654 3.96 -49.94 -22.27
N THR A 655 3.74 -49.73 -20.99
CA THR A 655 2.59 -50.34 -20.26
C THR A 655 1.64 -49.24 -19.83
N SER A 656 0.34 -49.41 -20.13
CA SER A 656 -0.72 -48.56 -19.57
C SER A 656 -1.31 -49.21 -18.35
N ASN A 657 -1.25 -48.53 -17.22
CA ASN A 657 -1.87 -48.97 -15.98
C ASN A 657 -3.25 -48.30 -15.82
N GLN A 658 -4.30 -49.09 -15.63
CA GLN A 658 -5.61 -48.52 -15.22
C GLN A 658 -5.48 -47.84 -13.85
N GLY A 659 -5.93 -46.60 -13.78
CA GLY A 659 -5.94 -45.83 -12.53
C GLY A 659 -6.97 -46.38 -11.52
N ILE A 660 -6.58 -46.58 -10.29
CA ILE A 660 -7.53 -46.87 -9.21
C ILE A 660 -8.06 -45.50 -8.73
N SER A 661 -9.38 -45.42 -8.53
CA SER A 661 -10.06 -44.21 -8.06
C SER A 661 -11.22 -44.55 -7.10
N GLY A 662 -11.77 -43.56 -6.46
CA GLY A 662 -12.86 -43.65 -5.52
C GLY A 662 -12.46 -44.19 -4.13
N ILE A 663 -13.40 -44.74 -3.40
CA ILE A 663 -13.24 -45.19 -1.99
C ILE A 663 -11.99 -46.06 -1.76
N PRO A 664 -11.60 -46.99 -2.66
CA PRO A 664 -10.40 -47.80 -2.48
C PRO A 664 -9.10 -47.00 -2.31
N THR A 665 -9.05 -45.73 -2.75
CA THR A 665 -7.87 -44.84 -2.66
C THR A 665 -7.86 -43.95 -1.43
N THR A 666 -8.81 -44.11 -0.53
CA THR A 666 -8.97 -43.24 0.63
C THR A 666 -7.86 -43.47 1.66
N VAL A 667 -7.18 -42.42 2.01
CA VAL A 667 -6.14 -42.38 3.04
C VAL A 667 -6.57 -41.40 4.12
N GLY A 668 -6.63 -41.91 5.36
CA GLY A 668 -6.74 -41.07 6.56
C GLY A 668 -5.37 -40.80 7.13
N SER A 669 -5.17 -39.59 7.65
CA SER A 669 -3.90 -39.20 8.28
C SER A 669 -4.13 -38.46 9.58
N LEU A 670 -3.25 -38.70 10.55
CA LEU A 670 -3.14 -37.94 11.77
C LEU A 670 -1.72 -37.39 11.83
N GLY A 671 -1.60 -36.10 12.01
CA GLY A 671 -0.30 -35.43 11.95
C GLY A 671 -0.17 -34.27 12.92
N MET A 672 1.06 -33.84 13.06
CA MET A 672 1.44 -32.62 13.74
C MET A 672 2.33 -31.78 12.85
N ARG A 673 2.22 -30.47 12.96
CA ARG A 673 3.13 -29.53 12.31
C ARG A 673 3.52 -28.38 13.24
N PHE A 674 4.75 -27.95 13.09
CA PHE A 674 5.35 -26.94 13.93
C PHE A 674 6.08 -25.91 13.07
N THR A 675 5.73 -24.65 13.24
CA THR A 675 6.39 -23.50 12.65
C THR A 675 7.12 -22.74 13.75
N PRO A 676 8.44 -22.88 13.88
CA PRO A 676 9.22 -22.27 14.98
C PRO A 676 9.25 -20.73 14.90
N SER A 677 9.16 -20.18 13.70
CA SER A 677 9.04 -18.74 13.48
C SER A 677 8.08 -18.47 12.31
N THR A 678 7.00 -17.74 12.59
CA THR A 678 6.04 -17.31 11.57
C THR A 678 6.64 -16.30 10.60
N GLU A 679 7.66 -15.55 11.03
CA GLU A 679 8.39 -14.60 10.18
C GLU A 679 9.23 -15.31 9.10
N VAL A 680 9.82 -16.46 9.46
CA VAL A 680 10.64 -17.25 8.52
C VAL A 680 9.75 -18.09 7.61
N GLY A 681 8.55 -18.49 8.06
CA GLY A 681 7.62 -19.30 7.28
C GLY A 681 8.05 -20.77 7.09
N LEU A 682 8.99 -21.26 7.91
CA LEU A 682 9.48 -22.65 7.86
C LEU A 682 8.64 -23.53 8.76
N THR A 683 8.04 -24.59 8.20
CA THR A 683 7.16 -25.53 8.92
C THR A 683 7.71 -26.95 8.80
N PHE A 684 7.80 -27.65 9.93
CA PHE A 684 8.11 -29.08 10.02
C PHE A 684 6.87 -29.87 10.29
N GLY A 685 6.66 -30.99 9.62
CA GLY A 685 5.52 -31.86 9.81
C GLY A 685 5.87 -33.32 9.91
N LEU A 686 5.12 -34.03 10.74
CA LEU A 686 5.15 -35.49 10.87
C LEU A 686 3.73 -36.01 10.81
N GLU A 687 3.49 -37.03 9.99
CA GLU A 687 2.16 -37.57 9.71
C GLU A 687 2.19 -39.07 9.70
N ARG A 688 1.24 -39.68 10.40
CA ARG A 688 0.90 -41.13 10.27
C ARG A 688 -0.27 -41.30 9.33
N GLN A 689 -0.05 -42.03 8.26
CA GLN A 689 -1.04 -42.31 7.23
C GLN A 689 -1.65 -43.67 7.44
N PHE A 690 -2.95 -43.79 7.25
CA PHE A 690 -3.74 -45.01 7.35
C PHE A 690 -4.49 -45.25 6.04
N ASN A 691 -4.28 -46.37 5.38
CA ASN A 691 -5.07 -46.73 4.22
C ASN A 691 -6.47 -47.23 4.69
N LEU A 692 -7.48 -46.40 4.44
CA LEU A 692 -8.86 -46.71 4.78
C LEU A 692 -9.55 -47.50 3.66
N GLY A 693 -9.00 -47.40 2.45
CA GLY A 693 -9.43 -48.10 1.26
C GLY A 693 -8.65 -49.39 1.00
N THR A 694 -9.25 -50.31 0.24
CA THR A 694 -8.65 -51.60 -0.14
C THR A 694 -8.23 -51.59 -1.61
N ALA A 695 -7.24 -50.77 -1.97
CA ALA A 695 -6.74 -50.79 -3.33
C ALA A 695 -5.91 -52.05 -3.60
N THR A 696 -6.50 -52.99 -4.36
CA THR A 696 -5.83 -54.22 -4.77
C THR A 696 -5.34 -54.12 -6.20
N ARG A 697 -4.10 -54.53 -6.45
CA ARG A 697 -3.54 -54.70 -7.80
C ARG A 697 -3.08 -56.14 -8.01
N LYS A 698 -3.37 -56.68 -9.16
CA LYS A 698 -2.91 -58.01 -9.61
C LYS A 698 -2.26 -57.86 -10.99
N GLY A 699 -1.18 -58.58 -11.26
CA GLY A 699 -0.51 -58.54 -12.56
C GLY A 699 0.66 -59.50 -12.62
N SER A 700 1.25 -59.61 -13.80
CA SER A 700 2.58 -60.20 -13.97
C SER A 700 3.64 -59.12 -13.91
N PHE A 701 4.80 -59.47 -13.46
CA PHE A 701 5.95 -58.56 -13.58
C PHE A 701 6.48 -58.57 -15.03
N SER A 702 6.54 -57.40 -15.63
CA SER A 702 7.13 -57.27 -17.02
C SER A 702 7.98 -55.99 -17.08
N PRO A 703 9.28 -56.06 -16.99
CA PRO A 703 10.07 -57.27 -16.67
C PRO A 703 10.01 -57.66 -15.21
N ALA A 704 10.36 -58.90 -14.92
CA ALA A 704 10.49 -59.39 -13.56
C ALA A 704 11.61 -58.62 -12.78
N PRO A 705 11.57 -58.57 -11.43
CA PRO A 705 12.67 -58.05 -10.66
C PRO A 705 14.01 -58.64 -11.08
N ALA A 706 15.07 -57.76 -11.09
CA ALA A 706 16.37 -58.15 -11.59
C ALA A 706 16.90 -59.42 -10.96
N ASP A 707 16.74 -59.57 -9.65
CA ASP A 707 17.25 -60.70 -8.86
C ASP A 707 16.55 -62.01 -9.20
N LEU A 708 15.29 -62.00 -9.65
CA LEU A 708 14.48 -63.19 -10.00
C LEU A 708 14.57 -63.54 -11.50
N ARG A 709 14.95 -62.61 -12.34
CA ARG A 709 14.81 -62.69 -13.80
C ARG A 709 15.51 -63.87 -14.41
N CYS A 710 16.76 -64.13 -13.99
CA CYS A 710 17.56 -65.19 -14.55
C CYS A 710 17.03 -66.59 -14.21
N SER A 711 16.47 -66.75 -12.99
CA SER A 711 15.85 -68.03 -12.60
C SER A 711 14.52 -68.30 -13.32
N LEU A 712 13.70 -67.25 -13.47
CA LEU A 712 12.44 -67.30 -14.21
C LEU A 712 12.65 -67.62 -15.68
N ASN A 713 13.58 -66.95 -16.34
CA ASN A 713 13.91 -67.19 -17.76
C ASN A 713 14.43 -68.63 -17.96
N ARG A 714 15.33 -69.12 -17.08
CA ARG A 714 15.89 -70.47 -17.18
C ARG A 714 14.78 -71.53 -17.03
N ASN A 715 13.79 -71.28 -16.17
CA ASN A 715 12.76 -72.26 -15.87
C ASN A 715 11.47 -72.04 -16.69
N ASN A 716 11.44 -71.17 -17.67
CA ASN A 716 10.27 -70.80 -18.48
C ASN A 716 9.06 -70.42 -17.58
N GLN A 717 9.30 -69.54 -16.64
CA GLN A 717 8.27 -69.15 -15.67
C GLN A 717 8.05 -67.62 -15.74
N THR A 718 6.83 -67.19 -15.38
CA THR A 718 6.47 -65.76 -15.22
C THR A 718 6.11 -65.53 -13.77
N ALA A 719 6.62 -64.49 -13.18
CA ALA A 719 6.29 -64.06 -11.85
C ALA A 719 5.03 -63.20 -11.85
N TYR A 720 4.08 -63.53 -10.99
CA TYR A 720 2.85 -62.80 -10.78
C TYR A 720 2.81 -62.21 -9.35
N TYR A 721 2.10 -61.11 -9.23
CA TYR A 721 1.93 -60.48 -7.96
C TYR A 721 0.47 -60.09 -7.69
N LYS A 722 0.10 -60.06 -6.42
CA LYS A 722 -1.09 -59.37 -5.88
C LYS A 722 -0.61 -58.47 -4.76
N THR A 723 -0.92 -57.19 -4.84
CA THR A 723 -0.65 -56.22 -3.76
C THR A 723 -1.95 -55.65 -3.22
N ASP A 724 -2.06 -55.55 -1.91
CA ASP A 724 -3.12 -54.86 -1.23
C ASP A 724 -2.54 -53.65 -0.52
N ALA A 725 -3.31 -52.57 -0.44
CA ALA A 725 -2.94 -51.39 0.36
C ALA A 725 -2.65 -51.85 1.79
N GLY A 726 -1.43 -51.70 2.25
CA GLY A 726 -1.04 -52.04 3.62
C GLY A 726 -1.68 -51.13 4.66
N SER A 727 -1.21 -51.21 5.91
CA SER A 727 -1.74 -50.42 7.03
C SER A 727 -1.49 -48.91 6.89
N GLY A 728 -0.83 -48.45 5.81
CA GLY A 728 -0.40 -47.09 5.59
C GLY A 728 1.10 -46.85 5.87
N GLY A 729 1.49 -45.65 6.22
CA GLY A 729 2.88 -45.31 6.38
C GLY A 729 3.11 -44.10 7.26
N TRP A 730 4.32 -43.60 7.21
CA TRP A 730 4.68 -42.36 7.85
C TRP A 730 5.20 -41.36 6.79
N LEU A 731 5.03 -40.08 7.07
CA LEU A 731 5.52 -38.98 6.26
C LEU A 731 6.16 -37.92 7.17
N ALA A 732 7.42 -37.58 6.93
CA ALA A 732 8.06 -36.43 7.48
C ALA A 732 8.30 -35.39 6.37
N TYR A 733 8.04 -34.12 6.65
CA TYR A 733 8.21 -33.07 5.65
C TYR A 733 8.64 -31.74 6.26
N VAL A 734 9.24 -30.92 5.44
CA VAL A 734 9.56 -29.53 5.72
C VAL A 734 9.01 -28.67 4.59
N THR A 735 8.47 -27.51 4.94
CA THR A 735 7.91 -26.56 4.00
C THR A 735 8.37 -25.17 4.32
N TYR A 736 8.71 -24.42 3.28
CA TYR A 736 8.99 -23.00 3.34
C TYR A 736 7.98 -22.25 2.46
N GLY A 737 7.31 -21.25 3.01
CA GLY A 737 6.31 -20.46 2.30
C GLY A 737 6.74 -19.00 2.14
N LEU A 738 6.50 -18.44 0.95
CA LEU A 738 6.72 -17.04 0.60
C LEU A 738 5.38 -16.45 0.18
N TYR A 739 4.88 -15.50 0.97
CA TYR A 739 3.57 -14.89 0.72
C TYR A 739 3.66 -13.37 0.87
N GLU A 740 3.36 -12.65 -0.19
CA GLU A 740 3.25 -11.20 -0.18
C GLU A 740 1.95 -10.78 -0.89
N GLY A 741 1.19 -9.87 -0.29
CA GLY A 741 -0.05 -9.37 -0.89
C GLY A 741 -1.17 -10.41 -1.04
N THR A 742 -1.15 -11.52 -0.28
CA THR A 742 -2.13 -12.61 -0.42
C THR A 742 -3.40 -12.39 0.40
N THR A 743 -3.42 -11.39 1.26
CA THR A 743 -4.58 -10.98 2.07
C THR A 743 -5.45 -9.99 1.31
N LEU A 744 -6.75 -9.95 1.65
CA LEU A 744 -7.66 -8.94 1.13
C LEU A 744 -7.18 -7.53 1.53
N ARG A 745 -7.19 -6.59 0.59
CA ARG A 745 -6.93 -5.17 0.82
C ARG A 745 -8.18 -4.36 0.49
N ILE A 746 -8.49 -3.41 1.37
CA ILE A 746 -9.64 -2.53 1.21
C ILE A 746 -9.26 -1.08 0.91
N ASP A 747 -7.97 -0.73 1.07
CA ASP A 747 -7.42 0.61 0.84
C ASP A 747 -7.16 0.92 -0.65
N ARG A 748 -7.05 -0.11 -1.48
CA ARG A 748 -6.73 0.03 -2.90
C ARG A 748 -7.41 -1.05 -3.74
N PRO A 749 -7.73 -0.75 -5.00
CA PRO A 749 -8.40 -1.70 -5.89
C PRO A 749 -7.46 -2.77 -6.44
N ASP A 750 -6.14 -2.52 -6.45
CA ASP A 750 -5.15 -3.44 -6.98
C ASP A 750 -3.82 -3.37 -6.20
N TRP A 751 -3.09 -4.50 -6.15
CA TRP A 751 -1.79 -4.59 -5.46
C TRP A 751 -0.94 -5.72 -6.01
N PHE A 752 0.38 -5.61 -5.80
CA PHE A 752 1.32 -6.69 -6.10
C PHE A 752 1.05 -7.90 -5.23
N THR A 753 1.13 -9.11 -5.83
CA THR A 753 0.93 -10.37 -5.11
C THR A 753 1.97 -11.39 -5.56
N MET A 754 2.59 -12.03 -4.59
CA MET A 754 3.50 -13.15 -4.78
C MET A 754 3.11 -14.28 -3.83
N GLU A 755 2.92 -15.47 -4.38
CA GLU A 755 2.66 -16.69 -3.63
C GLU A 755 3.71 -17.72 -4.03
N GLY A 756 4.43 -18.26 -3.07
CA GLY A 756 5.41 -19.30 -3.35
C GLY A 756 5.56 -20.30 -2.21
N TYR A 757 5.97 -21.51 -2.56
CA TYR A 757 6.37 -22.50 -1.58
C TYR A 757 7.48 -23.40 -2.12
N VAL A 758 8.26 -23.93 -1.19
CA VAL A 758 9.18 -25.04 -1.41
C VAL A 758 8.92 -26.09 -0.33
N GLN A 759 8.81 -27.35 -0.72
CA GLN A 759 8.54 -28.46 0.16
C GLN A 759 9.51 -29.59 -0.12
N ALA A 760 10.01 -30.25 0.92
CA ALA A 760 10.73 -31.50 0.83
C ALA A 760 10.16 -32.48 1.85
N GLY A 761 10.16 -33.77 1.53
CA GLY A 761 9.64 -34.78 2.43
C GLY A 761 10.15 -36.19 2.12
N TYR A 762 9.97 -37.02 3.10
CA TYR A 762 10.30 -38.45 3.02
C TYR A 762 9.12 -39.29 3.57
N SER A 763 8.66 -40.22 2.76
CA SER A 763 7.61 -41.14 3.15
C SER A 763 8.11 -42.60 3.12
N TRP A 764 7.61 -43.38 4.08
CA TRP A 764 7.85 -44.79 4.12
C TRP A 764 6.54 -45.51 4.39
N GLN A 765 6.25 -46.48 3.53
CA GLN A 765 4.99 -47.22 3.52
C GLN A 765 5.26 -48.70 3.30
N ASP A 766 4.47 -49.55 3.94
CA ASP A 766 4.46 -51.00 3.71
C ASP A 766 3.13 -51.41 3.08
N MET A 767 3.22 -52.14 1.97
CA MET A 767 2.07 -52.80 1.31
C MET A 767 2.18 -54.29 1.49
N SER A 768 1.04 -54.95 1.70
CA SER A 768 1.01 -56.41 1.70
C SER A 768 1.15 -56.92 0.26
N ALA A 769 1.93 -57.94 0.06
CA ALA A 769 2.14 -58.51 -1.24
C ALA A 769 2.12 -60.03 -1.20
N ARG A 770 1.58 -60.63 -2.25
CA ARG A 770 1.75 -62.06 -2.57
C ARG A 770 2.42 -62.17 -3.91
N LEU A 771 3.37 -63.11 -4.00
CA LEU A 771 4.12 -63.39 -5.18
C LEU A 771 4.03 -64.90 -5.48
N TRP A 772 3.88 -65.26 -6.74
CA TRP A 772 3.89 -66.67 -7.20
C TRP A 772 4.48 -66.73 -8.60
N LYS A 773 4.99 -67.91 -8.91
CA LYS A 773 5.47 -68.26 -10.25
C LYS A 773 4.40 -69.03 -10.97
N ARG A 774 4.29 -68.82 -12.29
CA ARG A 774 3.45 -69.63 -13.18
C ARG A 774 4.37 -70.19 -14.28
N ASN A 775 4.29 -71.53 -14.43
CA ASN A 775 4.97 -72.17 -15.52
C ASN A 775 4.23 -71.86 -16.85
N ASN A 776 4.95 -71.30 -17.82
CA ASN A 776 4.33 -70.86 -19.09
C ASN A 776 3.86 -71.98 -19.98
N SER A 777 4.38 -73.22 -19.80
CA SER A 777 4.01 -74.39 -20.59
C SER A 777 2.81 -75.14 -20.00
N THR A 778 2.73 -75.25 -18.69
CA THR A 778 1.70 -76.01 -18.01
C THR A 778 0.55 -75.18 -17.41
N GLY A 779 0.77 -73.84 -17.29
CA GLY A 779 -0.14 -72.90 -16.63
C GLY A 779 -0.28 -73.12 -15.09
N ALA A 780 0.52 -74.01 -14.51
CA ALA A 780 0.49 -74.28 -13.09
C ALA A 780 1.15 -73.17 -12.25
N ASP A 781 0.52 -72.81 -11.19
CA ASP A 781 1.06 -71.85 -10.21
C ASP A 781 1.90 -72.64 -9.18
N THR A 782 3.15 -72.12 -8.97
CA THR A 782 4.11 -72.66 -8.03
C THR A 782 4.72 -71.56 -7.15
N ASP A 783 5.35 -71.94 -6.06
CA ASP A 783 6.14 -71.08 -5.18
C ASP A 783 5.39 -69.84 -4.71
N GLN A 784 4.17 -70.03 -4.20
CA GLN A 784 3.40 -68.93 -3.63
C GLN A 784 3.98 -68.49 -2.27
N THR A 785 4.30 -67.22 -2.18
CA THR A 785 4.80 -66.60 -0.93
C THR A 785 4.07 -65.31 -0.61
N SER A 786 4.06 -64.91 0.65
CA SER A 786 3.44 -63.69 1.13
C SER A 786 4.42 -62.90 1.96
N GLY A 787 4.51 -61.59 1.70
CA GLY A 787 5.41 -60.68 2.36
C GLY A 787 4.98 -59.23 2.21
N LYS A 788 5.94 -58.33 2.20
CA LYS A 788 5.67 -56.89 2.11
C LYS A 788 6.47 -56.24 0.99
N ILE A 789 5.89 -55.22 0.38
CA ILE A 789 6.60 -54.27 -0.41
C ILE A 789 6.83 -53.03 0.45
N LYS A 790 8.09 -52.73 0.78
CA LYS A 790 8.51 -51.50 1.44
C LYS A 790 8.76 -50.44 0.37
N ARG A 791 7.98 -49.36 0.45
CA ARG A 791 8.13 -48.19 -0.41
C ARG A 791 8.70 -47.05 0.38
N ASN A 792 9.87 -46.63 -0.03
CA ASN A 792 10.52 -45.38 0.45
C ASN A 792 10.52 -44.35 -0.66
N GLN A 793 10.05 -43.15 -0.35
CA GLN A 793 9.93 -42.08 -1.31
C GLN A 793 10.45 -40.77 -0.72
N ALA A 794 11.43 -40.14 -1.36
CA ALA A 794 11.82 -38.76 -1.10
C ALA A 794 11.25 -37.88 -2.20
N PHE A 795 10.80 -36.71 -1.84
CA PHE A 795 10.27 -35.75 -2.80
C PHE A 795 10.64 -34.31 -2.45
N GLY A 796 10.77 -33.50 -3.47
CA GLY A 796 10.87 -32.06 -3.41
C GLY A 796 9.86 -31.45 -4.38
N ALA A 797 9.22 -30.35 -3.99
CA ALA A 797 8.34 -29.59 -4.86
C ALA A 797 8.39 -28.13 -4.53
N GLY A 798 8.30 -27.29 -5.54
CA GLY A 798 8.23 -25.85 -5.36
C GLY A 798 7.37 -25.22 -6.45
N GLU A 799 6.70 -24.15 -6.09
CA GLU A 799 5.91 -23.36 -7.01
C GLU A 799 6.00 -21.88 -6.61
N LEU A 800 6.14 -21.03 -7.59
CA LEU A 800 6.14 -19.59 -7.44
C LEU A 800 5.14 -18.97 -8.41
N ARG A 801 4.25 -18.13 -7.90
CA ARG A 801 3.26 -17.35 -8.64
C ARG A 801 3.52 -15.87 -8.39
N VAL A 802 3.62 -15.09 -9.45
CA VAL A 802 3.87 -13.65 -9.36
C VAL A 802 2.89 -12.92 -10.27
N GLY A 803 2.27 -11.88 -9.76
CA GLY A 803 1.31 -11.10 -10.51
C GLY A 803 0.73 -9.94 -9.73
N ARG A 804 -0.46 -9.52 -10.11
CA ARG A 804 -1.17 -8.39 -9.47
C ARG A 804 -2.59 -8.81 -9.14
N SER A 805 -2.99 -8.62 -7.89
CA SER A 805 -4.36 -8.87 -7.43
C SER A 805 -5.24 -7.66 -7.72
N TYR A 806 -6.47 -7.90 -8.13
CA TYR A 806 -7.50 -6.90 -8.41
C TYR A 806 -8.75 -7.23 -7.59
N ARG A 807 -9.24 -6.25 -6.83
CA ARG A 807 -10.53 -6.38 -6.17
C ARG A 807 -11.64 -6.13 -7.20
N VAL A 808 -12.63 -7.02 -7.26
CA VAL A 808 -13.70 -6.98 -8.26
C VAL A 808 -14.92 -6.28 -7.66
N ASP A 809 -14.80 -4.99 -7.38
CA ASP A 809 -15.82 -4.18 -6.69
C ASP A 809 -17.17 -4.14 -7.42
N ALA A 810 -17.17 -4.35 -8.74
CA ALA A 810 -18.40 -4.45 -9.53
C ALA A 810 -19.31 -5.64 -9.14
N ILE A 811 -18.73 -6.67 -8.51
CA ILE A 811 -19.44 -7.86 -8.03
C ILE A 811 -19.48 -7.88 -6.51
N SER A 812 -18.32 -7.74 -5.86
CA SER A 812 -18.16 -7.71 -4.41
C SER A 812 -16.79 -7.16 -4.04
N ASP A 813 -16.72 -6.35 -2.98
CA ASP A 813 -15.50 -5.88 -2.33
C ASP A 813 -14.67 -7.01 -1.68
N ARG A 814 -15.22 -8.22 -1.60
CA ARG A 814 -14.61 -9.45 -1.04
C ARG A 814 -14.11 -10.41 -2.12
N LEU A 815 -14.33 -10.11 -3.38
CA LEU A 815 -13.87 -10.90 -4.50
C LEU A 815 -12.56 -10.37 -5.05
N VAL A 816 -11.55 -11.22 -5.11
CA VAL A 816 -10.22 -10.87 -5.62
C VAL A 816 -9.89 -11.75 -6.81
N PHE A 817 -9.51 -11.13 -7.92
CA PHE A 817 -8.99 -11.77 -9.12
C PHE A 817 -7.48 -11.56 -9.19
N PHE A 818 -6.72 -12.64 -9.28
CA PHE A 818 -5.27 -12.63 -9.30
C PHE A 818 -4.74 -13.37 -10.53
N PRO A 819 -4.52 -12.68 -11.67
CA PRO A 819 -3.77 -13.21 -12.80
C PRO A 819 -2.27 -13.23 -12.46
N TYR A 820 -1.57 -14.32 -12.83
CA TYR A 820 -0.17 -14.52 -12.49
C TYR A 820 0.58 -15.32 -13.55
N ALA A 821 1.90 -15.17 -13.51
CA ALA A 821 2.83 -16.12 -14.10
C ALA A 821 3.23 -17.15 -13.06
N VAL A 822 3.32 -18.43 -13.43
CA VAL A 822 3.69 -19.52 -12.53
C VAL A 822 4.92 -20.25 -13.06
N VAL A 823 5.80 -20.60 -12.13
CA VAL A 823 6.89 -21.57 -12.34
C VAL A 823 6.75 -22.64 -11.26
N GLY A 824 6.74 -23.89 -11.64
CA GLY A 824 6.67 -25.01 -10.71
C GLY A 824 7.67 -26.09 -11.09
N ALA A 825 8.31 -26.67 -10.08
CA ALA A 825 9.24 -27.77 -10.24
C ALA A 825 8.96 -28.86 -9.21
N ASP A 826 9.21 -30.09 -9.58
CA ASP A 826 9.15 -31.22 -8.67
C ASP A 826 10.30 -32.21 -8.92
N TRP A 827 10.69 -32.86 -7.86
CA TRP A 827 11.66 -33.95 -7.86
C TRP A 827 11.11 -35.10 -7.03
N LEU A 828 11.27 -36.30 -7.51
CA LEU A 828 10.81 -37.52 -6.87
C LEU A 828 11.88 -38.60 -6.94
N TRP A 829 12.20 -39.21 -5.82
CA TRP A 829 13.02 -40.42 -5.72
C TRP A 829 12.23 -41.54 -5.10
N ASN A 830 12.25 -42.71 -5.69
CA ASN A 830 11.53 -43.91 -5.21
C ASN A 830 12.50 -45.07 -5.03
N ARG A 831 12.28 -45.80 -3.98
CA ARG A 831 12.88 -47.13 -3.78
C ARG A 831 11.83 -48.09 -3.27
N ASN A 832 11.61 -49.17 -4.02
CA ASN A 832 10.67 -50.21 -3.67
C ASN A 832 11.45 -51.53 -3.43
N ARG A 833 11.17 -52.16 -2.33
CA ARG A 833 11.85 -53.41 -1.97
C ARG A 833 10.80 -54.43 -1.52
N MET A 834 10.80 -55.63 -2.13
CA MET A 834 10.03 -56.77 -1.68
C MET A 834 10.80 -57.48 -0.57
N VAL A 835 10.17 -57.72 0.57
CA VAL A 835 10.77 -58.32 1.75
C VAL A 835 9.85 -59.42 2.27
N GLY A 836 10.43 -60.57 2.66
CA GLY A 836 9.69 -61.73 3.12
C GLY A 836 8.97 -62.47 2.03
N LEU A 837 9.35 -62.22 0.77
CA LEU A 837 8.81 -62.87 -0.43
C LEU A 837 9.85 -63.89 -0.96
N ASP A 838 10.19 -64.88 -0.13
CA ASP A 838 11.22 -65.84 -0.48
C ASP A 838 10.72 -66.80 -1.57
N ILE A 839 11.30 -66.68 -2.75
CA ILE A 839 11.02 -67.59 -3.90
C ILE A 839 12.27 -68.37 -4.32
N ASP A 840 13.46 -67.82 -4.29
CA ASP A 840 14.70 -68.41 -4.74
C ASP A 840 15.83 -68.27 -3.68
N GLY A 841 15.50 -68.37 -2.43
CA GLY A 841 16.44 -68.21 -1.31
C GLY A 841 16.83 -66.78 -0.99
N SER A 842 16.16 -65.81 -1.65
CA SER A 842 16.31 -64.39 -1.33
C SER A 842 14.99 -63.85 -0.80
N ASP A 843 15.03 -63.21 0.32
CA ASP A 843 13.86 -62.59 0.96
C ASP A 843 13.68 -61.10 0.66
N SER A 844 14.53 -60.56 -0.24
CA SER A 844 14.52 -59.14 -0.58
C SER A 844 14.88 -58.90 -2.06
N TYR A 845 13.94 -58.42 -2.80
CA TYR A 845 14.09 -58.12 -4.23
C TYR A 845 13.91 -56.63 -4.52
N SER A 846 14.75 -56.10 -5.46
CA SER A 846 14.58 -54.72 -5.96
C SER A 846 13.56 -54.71 -7.10
N GLN A 847 12.73 -53.64 -7.14
CA GLN A 847 11.73 -53.49 -8.21
C GLN A 847 12.21 -52.56 -9.31
N LEU A 848 11.78 -52.83 -10.55
CA LEU A 848 11.90 -51.86 -11.64
C LEU A 848 11.08 -50.61 -11.31
N GLY A 849 11.65 -49.43 -11.65
CA GLY A 849 11.03 -48.15 -11.36
C GLY A 849 11.65 -47.45 -10.16
N ASP A 850 12.66 -48.04 -9.52
CA ASP A 850 13.50 -47.34 -8.57
C ASP A 850 14.31 -46.27 -9.30
N GLY A 851 14.60 -45.16 -8.61
CA GLY A 851 15.38 -44.08 -9.17
C GLY A 851 14.78 -42.69 -8.91
N SER A 852 15.31 -41.70 -9.56
CA SER A 852 14.86 -40.33 -9.44
C SER A 852 14.37 -39.75 -10.74
N SER A 853 13.41 -38.86 -10.64
CA SER A 853 12.90 -38.08 -11.78
C SER A 853 12.54 -36.67 -11.33
N TRP A 854 12.68 -35.72 -12.22
CA TRP A 854 12.30 -34.35 -11.97
C TRP A 854 11.55 -33.77 -13.15
N SER A 855 10.75 -32.73 -12.88
CA SER A 855 10.04 -32.00 -13.92
C SER A 855 9.91 -30.54 -13.56
N MET A 856 9.86 -29.67 -14.56
CA MET A 856 9.71 -28.22 -14.40
C MET A 856 8.78 -27.67 -15.47
N GLY A 857 7.85 -26.82 -15.07
CA GLY A 857 6.92 -26.17 -16.00
C GLY A 857 6.66 -24.72 -15.59
N ALA A 858 6.37 -23.90 -16.61
CA ALA A 858 6.00 -22.50 -16.42
C ALA A 858 4.83 -22.14 -17.32
N GLY A 859 4.06 -21.12 -16.91
CA GLY A 859 2.95 -20.66 -17.73
C GLY A 859 2.08 -19.61 -17.07
N PRO A 860 0.97 -19.24 -17.71
CA PRO A 860 0.00 -18.32 -17.14
C PRO A 860 -1.00 -19.03 -16.23
N GLY A 861 -1.56 -18.28 -15.29
CA GLY A 861 -2.65 -18.74 -14.46
C GLY A 861 -3.47 -17.58 -13.91
N PHE A 862 -4.57 -17.92 -13.29
CA PHE A 862 -5.34 -16.99 -12.48
C PHE A 862 -5.91 -17.68 -11.25
N ASN A 863 -6.17 -16.87 -10.24
CA ASN A 863 -6.85 -17.25 -9.02
C ASN A 863 -8.05 -16.32 -8.84
N LEU A 864 -9.17 -16.91 -8.42
CA LEU A 864 -10.37 -16.18 -8.04
C LEU A 864 -10.69 -16.56 -6.60
N ARG A 865 -10.59 -15.60 -5.67
CA ARG A 865 -10.78 -15.82 -4.23
C ARG A 865 -11.90 -14.95 -3.71
N TYR A 866 -12.91 -15.59 -3.12
CA TYR A 866 -14.01 -14.91 -2.45
C TYR A 866 -13.92 -15.11 -0.95
N TRP A 867 -13.80 -13.98 -0.22
CA TRP A 867 -13.67 -13.96 1.23
C TRP A 867 -15.03 -13.86 1.91
N PHE A 868 -15.24 -14.58 3.00
CA PHE A 868 -16.48 -14.56 3.76
C PHE A 868 -16.26 -14.88 5.23
N ARG A 869 -17.33 -14.85 6.04
CA ARG A 869 -17.32 -15.12 7.48
C ARG A 869 -16.55 -14.07 8.25
N GLU A 870 -17.13 -12.90 8.32
CA GLU A 870 -16.72 -11.82 9.20
C GLU A 870 -17.76 -11.61 10.29
N ASP A 871 -17.35 -10.97 11.39
CA ASP A 871 -18.22 -10.44 12.43
C ASP A 871 -17.72 -9.06 12.87
N HIS A 872 -18.29 -8.52 13.93
CA HIS A 872 -17.94 -7.21 14.42
C HIS A 872 -16.43 -7.04 14.66
N TYR A 873 -15.79 -8.03 15.31
CA TYR A 873 -14.38 -7.99 15.66
C TYR A 873 -13.47 -8.73 14.69
N ASN A 874 -13.98 -9.62 13.87
CA ASN A 874 -13.17 -10.43 12.97
C ASN A 874 -13.34 -9.98 11.52
N ALA A 875 -12.23 -9.76 10.80
CA ALA A 875 -12.24 -9.63 9.36
C ALA A 875 -12.56 -10.98 8.68
N PRO A 876 -12.95 -11.01 7.39
CA PRO A 876 -13.20 -12.24 6.67
C PRO A 876 -12.01 -13.18 6.74
N ARG A 877 -12.21 -14.40 7.27
CA ARG A 877 -11.15 -15.39 7.55
C ARG A 877 -11.32 -16.69 6.79
N SER A 878 -12.47 -16.88 6.18
CA SER A 878 -12.79 -18.02 5.34
C SER A 878 -12.82 -17.59 3.89
N TYR A 879 -12.50 -18.47 2.98
CA TYR A 879 -12.53 -18.15 1.56
C TYR A 879 -12.86 -19.36 0.70
N LEU A 880 -13.48 -19.10 -0.45
CA LEU A 880 -13.58 -20.01 -1.58
C LEU A 880 -12.55 -19.55 -2.62
N ASP A 881 -11.70 -20.47 -3.06
CA ASP A 881 -10.56 -20.21 -3.92
C ASP A 881 -10.60 -21.11 -5.14
N LEU A 882 -10.66 -20.52 -6.34
CA LEU A 882 -10.52 -21.25 -7.60
C LEU A 882 -9.21 -20.83 -8.26
N THR A 883 -8.29 -21.78 -8.37
CA THR A 883 -7.02 -21.62 -9.05
C THR A 883 -7.03 -22.38 -10.36
N THR A 884 -6.66 -21.72 -11.46
CA THR A 884 -6.52 -22.34 -12.77
C THR A 884 -5.22 -21.87 -13.40
N GLN A 885 -4.43 -22.82 -13.90
CA GLN A 885 -3.15 -22.51 -14.57
C GLN A 885 -2.85 -23.50 -15.68
N TYR A 886 -2.26 -23.03 -16.73
CA TYR A 886 -1.72 -23.86 -17.80
C TYR A 886 -0.20 -23.77 -17.82
N ARG A 887 0.48 -24.94 -17.75
CA ARG A 887 1.94 -24.98 -17.75
C ARG A 887 2.45 -25.64 -19.01
N PHE A 888 3.55 -25.10 -19.52
CA PHE A 888 4.39 -25.66 -20.56
C PHE A 888 5.57 -26.34 -19.88
N ASN A 889 5.97 -27.51 -20.37
CA ASN A 889 7.20 -28.15 -19.88
C ASN A 889 8.42 -27.34 -20.34
N ILE A 890 9.27 -26.97 -19.38
CA ILE A 890 10.53 -26.24 -19.61
C ILE A 890 11.77 -27.03 -19.22
N GLY A 891 11.58 -28.21 -18.59
CA GLY A 891 12.70 -29.10 -18.22
C GLY A 891 12.27 -30.39 -17.53
N GLY A 892 13.18 -31.35 -17.48
CA GLY A 892 13.01 -32.64 -16.81
C GLY A 892 12.54 -33.79 -17.69
N GLY A 893 12.82 -35.03 -17.22
CA GLY A 893 12.50 -36.26 -17.96
C GLY A 893 11.03 -36.71 -17.90
N GLN A 894 10.18 -36.04 -17.10
CA GLN A 894 8.77 -36.39 -16.91
C GLN A 894 7.87 -35.22 -17.35
N ALA A 895 7.88 -34.93 -18.65
CA ALA A 895 7.15 -33.80 -19.24
C ALA A 895 5.68 -33.79 -18.89
N ASP A 896 5.02 -34.96 -18.75
CA ASP A 896 3.60 -35.07 -18.46
C ASP A 896 3.22 -34.64 -17.06
N ARG A 897 4.17 -34.61 -16.11
CA ARG A 897 3.93 -34.01 -14.78
C ARG A 897 3.97 -32.49 -14.80
N ALA A 898 4.80 -31.91 -15.67
CA ALA A 898 5.06 -30.48 -15.71
C ALA A 898 4.08 -29.69 -16.56
N LYS A 899 3.51 -30.31 -17.63
CA LYS A 899 2.68 -29.61 -18.63
C LYS A 899 1.20 -29.90 -18.47
N GLY A 900 0.38 -28.98 -18.92
CA GLY A 900 -1.06 -29.11 -19.05
C GLY A 900 -1.87 -28.16 -18.16
N LEU A 901 -3.15 -28.44 -18.11
CA LEU A 901 -4.10 -27.66 -17.31
C LEU A 901 -4.12 -28.19 -15.88
N PHE A 902 -3.97 -27.28 -14.91
CA PHE A 902 -4.10 -27.54 -13.48
C PHE A 902 -5.25 -26.69 -12.94
N ILE A 903 -6.19 -27.31 -12.26
CA ILE A 903 -7.34 -26.65 -11.64
C ILE A 903 -7.41 -27.08 -10.18
N ASN A 904 -7.65 -26.14 -9.28
CA ASN A 904 -7.88 -26.44 -7.88
C ASN A 904 -8.99 -25.56 -7.33
N LEU A 905 -9.95 -26.18 -6.66
CA LEU A 905 -11.00 -25.51 -5.91
C LEU A 905 -10.81 -25.82 -4.44
N THR A 906 -10.73 -24.79 -3.61
CA THR A 906 -10.54 -24.91 -2.16
C THR A 906 -11.55 -24.08 -1.41
N LEU A 907 -12.22 -24.69 -0.43
CA LEU A 907 -13.00 -24.02 0.60
C LEU A 907 -12.20 -24.06 1.91
N SER A 908 -11.79 -22.91 2.41
CA SER A 908 -11.10 -22.77 3.71
C SER A 908 -12.05 -22.16 4.73
N TYR A 909 -12.10 -22.79 5.90
CA TYR A 909 -12.98 -22.38 7.01
C TYR A 909 -12.19 -22.10 8.28
#